data_8279b01dc8bdf8179027d2a53c16734c
#
_entry.id   8279b01dc8bdf8179027d2a53c16734c
#
_cell.length_a   1.000
_cell.length_b   1.000
_cell.length_c   1.000
_cell.angle_alpha   90.00
_cell.angle_beta   90.00
_cell.angle_gamma   90.00
#
_symmetry.space_group_name_H-M   'P 1'
#
loop_
_entity.id
_entity.type
_entity.pdbx_description
1 polymer ?
#
loop_
_entity_poly.entity_id
_entity_poly.type
_entity_poly.pdbx_seq_one_letter_code
_entity_poly.pdbx_strand_id
1 'polypeptide(L)'
;MKGNFLPITREEMKGRGWDQVDFVYVSGDAYVDHPSFGHAIITRLLESRGYRVGIIAQPDWRKPESVQVFGEPRLGFLVSAGNMDSMVNHYSVSKKRRKTDAYTPGGEMGKRPDYACVVYGNLIRQTYKKTPIILGGIEASLRRMAHYDYWSDKLKRSVLLDSGADVISYGMGEHSIIELAEALDAGIPVEDITYIAGTVVKAKSLDSIYDAEILPSFEDLKADKMNYARSFYTQYLNTDAFNGKRLVEPYSEHLYVVQNPPATPLTQMEMDDVYSLPYQRTYHPSYEAKGGVPAIKEIKFSLISNRGCFGGCSFCALTFHQGRIVQVRSHESLIEEAKEITKDKDFKGYIHDVGGPTANFRHPSCKKQMEHGVCKTRQCLFPSPCKNLDADHRDYVSLLRKLRDIPKVKKVFIRSGIRFDYLLADKKQEFLRELCEYHVSGQLKVAPEHVAGPVLSLMGKPEHKVYEEFTRQFYKMNEKIGKEQYLVPYLMSSHPGSTLKEAVELAEYCRDLGYMPEQVQDFYPTPSTLSTCMYYTGVDPRTMQKVYVPKSPHEKAMQRALIQYRNPELYDLVIEALHKAGRSDLIGFGPKCLVRPRQVRGSGNDKKAGRKEPKKGSKGSNGQKRQNNSEHRGRVEGKNKKKSIRNVHSKKNRK
;
A
#
# COMPACT_ATOMS: atom_id res chain seq x y z
N MET A 1 -23.63 3.37 22.68
CA MET A 1 -22.89 4.36 23.51
C MET A 1 -21.54 4.58 22.86
N LYS A 2 -21.10 5.83 22.66
CA LYS A 2 -19.71 6.07 22.26
C LYS A 2 -18.82 5.63 23.42
N GLY A 3 -17.97 4.62 23.23
CA GLY A 3 -16.97 4.22 24.20
C GLY A 3 -15.96 5.35 24.45
N ASN A 4 -15.17 5.26 25.50
CA ASN A 4 -14.05 6.16 25.72
C ASN A 4 -12.82 5.63 24.96
N PHE A 5 -11.85 6.50 24.63
CA PHE A 5 -10.55 6.04 24.14
C PHE A 5 -9.93 5.02 25.11
N LEU A 6 -9.20 4.03 24.59
CA LEU A 6 -8.37 3.18 25.42
C LEU A 6 -7.25 3.99 26.06
N PRO A 7 -6.78 3.62 27.27
CA PRO A 7 -5.80 4.42 27.99
C PRO A 7 -4.45 4.46 27.25
N ILE A 8 -3.85 5.63 27.22
CA ILE A 8 -2.49 5.88 26.74
C ILE A 8 -1.55 6.32 27.88
N THR A 9 -2.09 6.56 29.07
CA THR A 9 -1.33 6.90 30.27
C THR A 9 -1.76 6.06 31.46
N ARG A 10 -0.91 6.05 32.51
CA ARG A 10 -1.23 5.36 33.76
C ARG A 10 -2.41 5.98 34.50
N GLU A 11 -2.56 7.30 34.39
CA GLU A 11 -3.70 8.04 34.97
C GLU A 11 -5.01 7.63 34.34
N GLU A 12 -5.05 7.53 33.02
CA GLU A 12 -6.24 7.06 32.28
C GLU A 12 -6.57 5.60 32.60
N MET A 13 -5.56 4.74 32.77
CA MET A 13 -5.74 3.35 33.23
C MET A 13 -6.37 3.32 34.61
N LYS A 14 -5.83 4.07 35.58
CA LYS A 14 -6.37 4.17 36.94
C LYS A 14 -7.77 4.77 36.95
N GLY A 15 -8.05 5.75 36.10
CA GLY A 15 -9.38 6.33 35.93
C GLY A 15 -10.44 5.32 35.49
N ARG A 16 -10.04 4.18 34.90
CA ARG A 16 -10.90 3.03 34.58
C ARG A 16 -11.01 2.02 35.74
N GLY A 17 -10.35 2.25 36.86
CA GLY A 17 -10.29 1.33 37.99
C GLY A 17 -9.35 0.13 37.76
N TRP A 18 -8.37 0.27 36.84
CA TRP A 18 -7.42 -0.79 36.54
C TRP A 18 -6.08 -0.55 37.25
N ASP A 19 -5.61 -1.55 37.96
CA ASP A 19 -4.26 -1.54 38.58
C ASP A 19 -3.19 -2.05 37.62
N GLN A 20 -3.57 -2.95 36.70
CA GLN A 20 -2.72 -3.55 35.70
C GLN A 20 -3.51 -3.78 34.40
N VAL A 21 -2.84 -3.67 33.25
CA VAL A 21 -3.39 -4.06 31.95
C VAL A 21 -3.06 -5.54 31.64
N ASP A 22 -3.92 -6.18 30.86
CA ASP A 22 -3.66 -7.54 30.38
C ASP A 22 -2.70 -7.50 29.18
N PHE A 23 -2.92 -6.55 28.26
CA PHE A 23 -2.05 -6.33 27.13
C PHE A 23 -1.62 -4.87 27.01
N VAL A 24 -0.40 -4.66 26.51
CA VAL A 24 0.08 -3.36 26.03
C VAL A 24 0.28 -3.42 24.52
N TYR A 25 -0.43 -2.58 23.79
CA TYR A 25 -0.24 -2.47 22.34
C TYR A 25 0.76 -1.35 22.01
N VAL A 26 1.89 -1.71 21.40
CA VAL A 26 2.92 -0.77 20.93
C VAL A 26 2.77 -0.54 19.42
N SER A 27 2.47 0.68 19.02
CA SER A 27 2.20 1.05 17.62
C SER A 27 3.24 2.01 17.06
N GLY A 28 3.64 1.79 15.80
CA GLY A 28 4.42 2.76 15.03
C GLY A 28 3.59 3.95 14.53
N ASP A 29 2.26 3.86 14.52
CA ASP A 29 1.34 4.96 14.24
C ASP A 29 0.93 5.67 15.53
N ALA A 30 0.55 6.95 15.42
CA ALA A 30 -0.23 7.63 16.46
C ALA A 30 -1.55 6.89 16.71
N TYR A 31 -2.11 7.02 17.91
CA TYR A 31 -3.37 6.38 18.25
C TYR A 31 -4.56 7.05 17.54
N VAL A 32 -5.08 6.37 16.55
CA VAL A 32 -6.32 6.69 15.83
C VAL A 32 -7.30 5.55 16.07
N ASP A 33 -8.36 5.81 16.82
CA ASP A 33 -9.38 4.81 17.14
C ASP A 33 -10.44 4.75 16.04
N HIS A 34 -10.06 4.13 14.92
CA HIS A 34 -10.89 4.02 13.72
C HIS A 34 -10.72 2.64 13.08
N PRO A 35 -11.80 2.00 12.56
CA PRO A 35 -11.73 0.65 11.99
C PRO A 35 -10.90 0.52 10.71
N SER A 36 -10.28 1.60 10.23
CA SER A 36 -9.25 1.57 9.18
C SER A 36 -7.83 1.36 9.74
N PHE A 37 -7.67 1.25 11.06
CA PHE A 37 -6.39 1.05 11.71
C PHE A 37 -6.34 -0.29 12.43
N GLY A 38 -5.33 -1.11 12.10
CA GLY A 38 -5.18 -2.45 12.68
C GLY A 38 -5.06 -2.43 14.20
N HIS A 39 -4.36 -1.44 14.77
CA HIS A 39 -4.27 -1.32 16.23
C HIS A 39 -5.64 -1.06 16.89
N ALA A 40 -6.48 -0.24 16.28
CA ALA A 40 -7.82 0.01 16.81
C ALA A 40 -8.69 -1.25 16.76
N ILE A 41 -8.64 -2.00 15.66
CA ILE A 41 -9.40 -3.25 15.51
C ILE A 41 -8.99 -4.25 16.58
N ILE A 42 -7.71 -4.56 16.69
CA ILE A 42 -7.19 -5.58 17.60
C ILE A 42 -7.44 -5.21 19.07
N THR A 43 -7.20 -3.95 19.43
CA THR A 43 -7.38 -3.51 20.82
C THR A 43 -8.85 -3.42 21.22
N ARG A 44 -9.74 -2.96 20.33
CA ARG A 44 -11.18 -2.97 20.58
C ARG A 44 -11.77 -4.37 20.63
N LEU A 45 -11.25 -5.27 19.80
CA LEU A 45 -11.66 -6.67 19.81
C LEU A 45 -11.30 -7.34 21.15
N LEU A 46 -10.09 -7.12 21.64
CA LEU A 46 -9.66 -7.64 22.96
C LEU A 46 -10.47 -6.99 24.09
N GLU A 47 -10.71 -5.66 24.05
CA GLU A 47 -11.59 -4.98 25.03
C GLU A 47 -13.00 -5.60 25.05
N SER A 48 -13.56 -5.94 23.89
CA SER A 48 -14.89 -6.55 23.79
C SER A 48 -14.95 -7.97 24.40
N ARG A 49 -13.80 -8.62 24.54
CA ARG A 49 -13.64 -9.91 25.21
C ARG A 49 -13.29 -9.80 26.70
N GLY A 50 -13.30 -8.56 27.24
CA GLY A 50 -13.05 -8.30 28.66
C GLY A 50 -11.59 -8.07 29.04
N TYR A 51 -10.65 -8.10 28.09
CA TYR A 51 -9.25 -7.81 28.36
C TYR A 51 -9.00 -6.30 28.52
N ARG A 52 -8.15 -5.94 29.47
CA ARG A 52 -7.71 -4.58 29.76
C ARG A 52 -6.52 -4.25 28.86
N VAL A 53 -6.68 -3.30 27.93
CA VAL A 53 -5.64 -2.98 26.95
C VAL A 53 -5.18 -1.54 27.08
N GLY A 54 -3.87 -1.32 27.24
CA GLY A 54 -3.21 -0.02 27.16
C GLY A 54 -2.52 0.16 25.82
N ILE A 55 -2.45 1.41 25.33
CA ILE A 55 -1.82 1.72 24.04
C ILE A 55 -0.61 2.64 24.25
N ILE A 56 0.55 2.23 23.76
CA ILE A 56 1.76 3.05 23.66
C ILE A 56 1.99 3.34 22.17
N ALA A 57 1.59 4.54 21.75
CA ALA A 57 1.71 4.98 20.37
C ALA A 57 3.04 5.74 20.17
N GLN A 58 3.85 5.28 19.23
CA GLN A 58 5.13 5.90 18.85
C GLN A 58 6.06 6.16 20.07
N PRO A 59 6.41 5.13 20.86
CA PRO A 59 7.36 5.30 21.96
C PRO A 59 8.70 5.86 21.44
N ASP A 60 9.39 6.64 22.26
CA ASP A 60 10.74 7.08 21.92
C ASP A 60 11.69 5.88 21.96
N TRP A 61 11.91 5.30 20.80
CA TRP A 61 12.69 4.08 20.62
C TRP A 61 14.17 4.20 21.03
N ARG A 62 14.63 5.40 21.41
CA ARG A 62 15.96 5.65 21.98
C ARG A 62 15.98 5.48 23.51
N LYS A 63 14.80 5.35 24.13
CA LYS A 63 14.62 5.33 25.58
C LYS A 63 13.84 4.10 26.02
N PRO A 64 14.47 3.13 26.69
CA PRO A 64 13.79 1.94 27.19
C PRO A 64 12.57 2.24 28.07
N GLU A 65 12.60 3.36 28.81
CA GLU A 65 11.52 3.77 29.71
C GLU A 65 10.22 4.08 28.96
N SER A 66 10.31 4.39 27.66
CA SER A 66 9.15 4.74 26.83
C SER A 66 8.15 3.60 26.66
N VAL A 67 8.55 2.35 26.89
CA VAL A 67 7.65 1.17 26.85
C VAL A 67 7.15 0.76 28.24
N GLN A 68 7.49 1.49 29.30
CA GLN A 68 7.16 1.18 30.69
C GLN A 68 5.93 1.93 31.21
N VAL A 69 5.19 2.63 30.35
CA VAL A 69 4.06 3.52 30.72
C VAL A 69 3.05 2.82 31.64
N PHE A 70 2.69 1.57 31.33
CA PHE A 70 1.73 0.78 32.11
C PHE A 70 2.37 -0.21 33.09
N GLY A 71 3.70 -0.31 33.11
CA GLY A 71 4.41 -1.41 33.79
C GLY A 71 4.35 -2.69 32.97
N GLU A 72 4.60 -3.84 33.62
CA GLU A 72 4.53 -5.16 32.99
C GLU A 72 3.08 -5.58 32.79
N PRO A 73 2.64 -5.88 31.55
CA PRO A 73 1.30 -6.41 31.33
C PRO A 73 1.18 -7.84 31.83
N ARG A 74 -0.04 -8.25 32.20
CA ARG A 74 -0.30 -9.59 32.73
C ARG A 74 -0.07 -10.70 31.70
N LEU A 75 -0.43 -10.46 30.41
CA LEU A 75 -0.40 -11.47 29.34
C LEU A 75 0.68 -11.19 28.30
N GLY A 76 0.93 -9.94 27.93
CA GLY A 76 1.98 -9.65 26.95
C GLY A 76 1.89 -8.32 26.22
N PHE A 77 2.88 -8.11 25.36
CA PHE A 77 2.96 -6.98 24.45
C PHE A 77 2.51 -7.37 23.04
N LEU A 78 1.70 -6.50 22.42
CA LEU A 78 1.32 -6.57 21.03
C LEU A 78 2.07 -5.48 20.28
N VAL A 79 2.75 -5.79 19.19
CA VAL A 79 3.64 -4.84 18.50
C VAL A 79 3.32 -4.78 17.02
N SER A 80 3.14 -3.58 16.48
CA SER A 80 3.06 -3.36 15.03
C SER A 80 3.82 -2.12 14.58
N ALA A 81 4.25 -2.11 13.32
CA ALA A 81 4.82 -0.93 12.68
C ALA A 81 3.76 0.15 12.35
N GLY A 82 2.48 -0.16 12.50
CA GLY A 82 1.36 0.67 12.09
C GLY A 82 0.67 0.17 10.82
N ASN A 83 -0.10 1.03 10.18
CA ASN A 83 -0.86 0.70 8.96
C ASN A 83 0.01 0.44 7.73
N MET A 84 1.23 0.94 7.75
CA MET A 84 2.21 0.72 6.69
C MET A 84 3.47 0.06 7.23
N ASP A 85 4.17 -0.66 6.36
CA ASP A 85 5.55 -1.04 6.58
C ASP A 85 6.41 0.19 6.82
N SER A 86 7.24 0.19 7.87
CA SER A 86 8.04 1.35 8.29
C SER A 86 8.97 1.83 7.19
N MET A 87 9.62 0.90 6.48
CA MET A 87 10.56 1.24 5.42
C MET A 87 9.84 1.82 4.20
N VAL A 88 8.69 1.25 3.81
CA VAL A 88 7.85 1.78 2.73
C VAL A 88 7.31 3.17 3.08
N ASN A 89 6.94 3.40 4.34
CA ASN A 89 6.47 4.70 4.81
C ASN A 89 7.57 5.76 4.81
N HIS A 90 8.80 5.38 5.20
CA HIS A 90 9.91 6.34 5.37
C HIS A 90 10.63 6.69 4.07
N TYR A 91 10.70 5.76 3.13
CA TYR A 91 11.55 5.92 1.96
C TYR A 91 10.79 5.81 0.65
N SER A 92 11.25 6.55 -0.36
CA SER A 92 10.87 6.32 -1.76
C SER A 92 11.63 5.11 -2.34
N VAL A 93 11.23 4.67 -3.54
CA VAL A 93 11.96 3.61 -4.28
C VAL A 93 13.43 3.99 -4.54
N SER A 94 13.74 5.26 -4.71
CA SER A 94 15.11 5.76 -4.83
C SER A 94 15.86 5.86 -3.49
N LYS A 95 15.34 5.23 -2.43
CA LYS A 95 15.87 5.22 -1.06
C LYS A 95 16.03 6.62 -0.45
N LYS A 96 15.33 7.64 -0.98
CA LYS A 96 15.29 8.98 -0.40
C LYS A 96 14.26 9.02 0.73
N ARG A 97 14.66 9.54 1.89
CA ARG A 97 13.76 9.71 3.04
C ARG A 97 12.64 10.69 2.70
N ARG A 98 11.42 10.35 3.06
CA ARG A 98 10.25 11.24 2.93
C ARG A 98 10.32 12.36 3.97
N LYS A 99 9.68 13.48 3.70
CA LYS A 99 9.67 14.65 4.58
C LYS A 99 8.54 14.63 5.60
N THR A 100 7.48 13.86 5.36
CA THR A 100 6.28 13.81 6.20
C THR A 100 5.83 12.37 6.41
N ASP A 101 5.25 12.09 7.57
CA ASP A 101 4.56 10.85 7.92
C ASP A 101 3.10 11.18 8.27
N ALA A 102 2.16 10.77 7.41
CA ALA A 102 0.74 11.06 7.60
C ALA A 102 0.14 10.38 8.86
N TYR A 103 0.80 9.38 9.39
CA TYR A 103 0.36 8.62 10.56
C TYR A 103 0.93 9.14 11.88
N THR A 104 1.62 10.27 11.85
CA THR A 104 2.22 10.92 13.02
C THR A 104 1.52 12.23 13.32
N PRO A 105 1.42 12.66 14.59
CA PRO A 105 0.83 13.95 14.94
C PRO A 105 1.52 15.11 14.21
N GLY A 106 0.73 15.97 13.56
CA GLY A 106 1.23 17.06 12.72
C GLY A 106 1.96 16.64 11.45
N GLY A 107 2.00 15.33 11.12
CA GLY A 107 2.74 14.82 9.97
C GLY A 107 4.26 14.78 10.17
N GLU A 108 4.75 14.83 11.41
CA GLU A 108 6.16 14.89 11.75
C GLU A 108 6.88 13.58 11.40
N MET A 109 7.96 13.65 10.59
CA MET A 109 8.78 12.49 10.24
C MET A 109 9.78 12.16 11.36
N GLY A 110 10.00 10.83 11.59
CA GLY A 110 11.07 10.34 12.49
C GLY A 110 10.60 9.93 13.89
N LYS A 111 9.31 9.93 14.15
CA LYS A 111 8.75 9.37 15.41
C LYS A 111 8.77 7.83 15.38
N ARG A 112 8.46 7.23 14.25
CA ARG A 112 8.59 5.80 14.02
C ARG A 112 10.05 5.46 13.67
N PRO A 113 10.63 4.37 14.20
CA PRO A 113 11.95 3.88 13.75
C PRO A 113 11.87 3.17 12.40
N ASP A 114 13.00 3.06 11.74
CA ASP A 114 13.17 2.11 10.63
C ASP A 114 13.09 0.67 11.18
N TYR A 115 12.51 -0.28 10.43
CA TYR A 115 12.25 -1.65 10.89
C TYR A 115 11.54 -1.69 12.25
N ALA A 116 10.43 -1.00 12.35
CA ALA A 116 9.74 -0.71 13.61
C ALA A 116 9.43 -1.96 14.46
N CYS A 117 9.01 -3.07 13.83
CA CYS A 117 8.75 -4.33 14.54
C CYS A 117 10.02 -4.87 15.22
N VAL A 118 11.19 -4.78 14.56
CA VAL A 118 12.48 -5.21 15.13
C VAL A 118 12.88 -4.30 16.28
N VAL A 119 12.81 -3.00 16.08
CA VAL A 119 13.26 -2.02 17.08
C VAL A 119 12.38 -2.06 18.32
N TYR A 120 11.07 -2.06 18.17
CA TYR A 120 10.15 -2.10 19.32
C TYR A 120 10.19 -3.44 20.05
N GLY A 121 10.28 -4.56 19.34
CA GLY A 121 10.43 -5.88 19.96
C GLY A 121 11.69 -5.96 20.83
N ASN A 122 12.83 -5.53 20.30
CA ASN A 122 14.09 -5.50 21.05
C ASN A 122 14.05 -4.51 22.23
N LEU A 123 13.41 -3.35 22.06
CA LEU A 123 13.25 -2.36 23.13
C LEU A 123 12.46 -2.94 24.31
N ILE A 124 11.35 -3.64 24.01
CA ILE A 124 10.55 -4.33 25.03
C ILE A 124 11.36 -5.45 25.67
N ARG A 125 12.03 -6.27 24.89
CA ARG A 125 12.82 -7.42 25.40
C ARG A 125 14.00 -7.00 26.27
N GLN A 126 14.58 -5.82 26.05
CA GLN A 126 15.60 -5.26 26.93
C GLN A 126 15.06 -5.00 28.34
N THR A 127 13.83 -4.54 28.44
CA THR A 127 13.16 -4.18 29.70
C THR A 127 12.49 -5.40 30.34
N TYR A 128 11.72 -6.15 29.58
CA TYR A 128 10.89 -7.28 30.03
C TYR A 128 11.41 -8.59 29.41
N LYS A 129 12.23 -9.30 30.18
CA LYS A 129 12.98 -10.49 29.67
C LYS A 129 12.12 -11.68 29.30
N LYS A 130 10.99 -11.89 30.01
CA LYS A 130 10.15 -13.09 29.88
C LYS A 130 8.73 -12.82 29.40
N THR A 131 8.28 -11.58 29.46
CA THR A 131 6.92 -11.21 29.05
C THR A 131 6.70 -11.53 27.57
N PRO A 132 5.61 -12.19 27.19
CA PRO A 132 5.31 -12.52 25.80
C PRO A 132 5.27 -11.29 24.89
N ILE A 133 5.87 -11.40 23.71
CA ILE A 133 5.85 -10.36 22.66
C ILE A 133 5.27 -10.97 21.40
N ILE A 134 4.12 -10.44 20.97
CA ILE A 134 3.40 -10.87 19.77
C ILE A 134 3.51 -9.75 18.73
N LEU A 135 4.15 -10.02 17.60
CA LEU A 135 4.18 -9.11 16.47
C LEU A 135 2.93 -9.26 15.61
N GLY A 136 2.48 -8.15 15.03
CA GLY A 136 1.36 -8.16 14.07
C GLY A 136 1.47 -7.06 13.01
N GLY A 137 0.43 -6.95 12.21
CA GLY A 137 0.34 -5.96 11.14
C GLY A 137 1.13 -6.33 9.88
N ILE A 138 1.12 -5.42 8.89
CA ILE A 138 1.65 -5.69 7.56
C ILE A 138 3.17 -5.93 7.56
N GLU A 139 3.94 -5.17 8.33
CA GLU A 139 5.41 -5.31 8.38
C GLU A 139 5.82 -6.71 8.87
N ALA A 140 5.22 -7.18 9.98
CA ALA A 140 5.48 -8.51 10.50
C ALA A 140 4.99 -9.61 9.54
N SER A 141 3.81 -9.44 8.94
CA SER A 141 3.25 -10.40 7.97
C SER A 141 4.16 -10.59 6.76
N LEU A 142 4.74 -9.52 6.22
CA LEU A 142 5.57 -9.58 5.03
C LEU A 142 7.02 -10.04 5.30
N ARG A 143 7.45 -10.04 6.56
CA ARG A 143 8.79 -10.43 7.00
C ARG A 143 8.80 -11.67 7.91
N ARG A 144 7.70 -12.45 7.89
CA ARG A 144 7.52 -13.59 8.79
C ARG A 144 8.45 -14.79 8.52
N MET A 145 8.92 -14.93 7.28
CA MET A 145 9.92 -15.92 6.87
C MET A 145 11.16 -15.19 6.33
N ALA A 146 12.18 -15.90 5.89
CA ALA A 146 13.32 -15.32 5.21
C ALA A 146 12.86 -14.51 3.99
N HIS A 147 13.34 -13.28 3.87
CA HIS A 147 12.86 -12.34 2.86
C HIS A 147 13.98 -11.46 2.31
N TYR A 148 13.85 -11.07 1.03
CA TYR A 148 14.73 -10.07 0.47
C TYR A 148 14.34 -8.67 0.98
N ASP A 149 15.32 -7.98 1.54
CA ASP A 149 15.20 -6.60 1.99
C ASP A 149 15.82 -5.64 0.98
N TYR A 150 14.97 -4.85 0.34
CA TYR A 150 15.36 -3.92 -0.73
C TYR A 150 16.34 -2.84 -0.27
N TRP A 151 16.20 -2.34 0.96
CA TRP A 151 17.00 -1.22 1.47
C TRP A 151 18.43 -1.62 1.77
N SER A 152 18.64 -2.79 2.35
CA SER A 152 19.97 -3.34 2.61
C SER A 152 20.53 -4.18 1.44
N ASP A 153 19.70 -4.47 0.42
CA ASP A 153 20.01 -5.36 -0.72
C ASP A 153 20.51 -6.76 -0.28
N LYS A 154 19.88 -7.30 0.78
CA LYS A 154 20.27 -8.57 1.39
C LYS A 154 19.07 -9.45 1.68
N LEU A 155 19.30 -10.75 1.72
CA LEU A 155 18.37 -11.70 2.32
C LEU A 155 18.45 -11.56 3.85
N LYS A 156 17.28 -11.37 4.51
CA LYS A 156 17.16 -11.28 5.97
C LYS A 156 16.41 -12.49 6.51
N ARG A 157 16.70 -12.82 7.77
CA ARG A 157 15.97 -13.85 8.53
C ARG A 157 14.52 -13.42 8.78
N SER A 158 13.72 -14.34 9.27
CA SER A 158 12.41 -14.02 9.85
C SER A 158 12.51 -12.88 10.87
N VAL A 159 11.58 -11.93 10.80
CA VAL A 159 11.47 -10.82 11.76
C VAL A 159 11.24 -11.33 13.19
N LEU A 160 10.67 -12.54 13.34
CA LEU A 160 10.49 -13.20 14.63
C LEU A 160 11.82 -13.40 15.36
N LEU A 161 12.88 -13.74 14.64
CA LEU A 161 14.22 -13.95 15.21
C LEU A 161 14.95 -12.64 15.48
N ASP A 162 14.79 -11.66 14.58
CA ASP A 162 15.52 -10.39 14.68
C ASP A 162 14.94 -9.43 15.72
N SER A 163 13.65 -9.58 16.07
CA SER A 163 12.94 -8.70 17.01
C SER A 163 12.96 -9.17 18.47
N GLY A 164 13.41 -10.39 18.74
CA GLY A 164 13.29 -10.99 20.06
C GLY A 164 11.85 -11.32 20.48
N ALA A 165 10.89 -11.28 19.57
CA ALA A 165 9.49 -11.64 19.82
C ALA A 165 9.31 -13.16 19.92
N ASP A 166 8.16 -13.59 20.45
CA ASP A 166 7.84 -15.00 20.66
C ASP A 166 6.93 -15.54 19.56
N VAL A 167 5.96 -14.74 19.10
CA VAL A 167 4.96 -15.12 18.11
C VAL A 167 4.76 -13.97 17.10
N ILE A 168 4.46 -14.33 15.86
CA ILE A 168 3.86 -13.40 14.89
C ILE A 168 2.41 -13.83 14.65
N SER A 169 1.45 -12.94 14.86
CA SER A 169 0.09 -13.04 14.34
C SER A 169 0.06 -12.37 12.97
N TYR A 170 0.06 -13.16 11.89
CA TYR A 170 0.13 -12.62 10.52
C TYR A 170 -1.23 -12.59 9.82
N GLY A 171 -1.33 -11.77 8.80
CA GLY A 171 -2.56 -11.62 8.04
C GLY A 171 -3.60 -10.75 8.76
N MET A 172 -4.86 -11.11 8.63
CA MET A 172 -5.97 -10.55 9.40
C MET A 172 -6.04 -11.29 10.74
N GLY A 173 -5.62 -10.62 11.80
CA GLY A 173 -5.27 -11.24 13.06
C GLY A 173 -6.42 -11.44 14.05
N GLU A 174 -7.67 -11.22 13.66
CA GLU A 174 -8.80 -11.23 14.59
C GLU A 174 -8.98 -12.58 15.29
N HIS A 175 -8.97 -13.69 14.54
CA HIS A 175 -9.09 -15.03 15.13
C HIS A 175 -7.85 -15.37 15.95
N SER A 176 -6.66 -15.23 15.36
CA SER A 176 -5.42 -15.65 16.02
C SER A 176 -5.13 -14.87 17.30
N ILE A 177 -5.51 -13.58 17.40
CA ILE A 177 -5.26 -12.81 18.60
C ILE A 177 -6.20 -13.19 19.76
N ILE A 178 -7.43 -13.59 19.45
CA ILE A 178 -8.37 -14.10 20.47
C ILE A 178 -7.84 -15.42 21.02
N GLU A 179 -7.51 -16.38 20.14
CA GLU A 179 -6.99 -17.69 20.56
C GLU A 179 -5.68 -17.57 21.34
N LEU A 180 -4.77 -16.64 20.92
CA LEU A 180 -3.54 -16.36 21.67
C LEU A 180 -3.83 -15.77 23.05
N ALA A 181 -4.79 -14.83 23.14
CA ALA A 181 -5.16 -14.21 24.41
C ALA A 181 -5.78 -15.24 25.37
N GLU A 182 -6.67 -16.08 24.88
CA GLU A 182 -7.30 -17.16 25.66
C GLU A 182 -6.28 -18.20 26.13
N ALA A 183 -5.32 -18.61 25.28
CA ALA A 183 -4.27 -19.55 25.63
C ALA A 183 -3.33 -18.98 26.73
N LEU A 184 -2.92 -17.72 26.57
CA LEU A 184 -2.08 -17.04 27.58
C LEU A 184 -2.83 -16.81 28.88
N ASP A 185 -4.12 -16.48 28.85
CA ASP A 185 -4.98 -16.28 30.02
C ASP A 185 -5.23 -17.60 30.76
N ALA A 186 -5.27 -18.72 30.05
CA ALA A 186 -5.29 -20.06 30.61
C ALA A 186 -3.94 -20.49 31.22
N GLY A 187 -2.90 -19.66 31.16
CA GLY A 187 -1.58 -19.91 31.72
C GLY A 187 -0.69 -20.83 30.86
N ILE A 188 -1.00 -21.03 29.60
CA ILE A 188 -0.15 -21.80 28.67
C ILE A 188 1.11 -20.97 28.39
N PRO A 189 2.33 -21.52 28.61
CA PRO A 189 3.56 -20.83 28.25
C PRO A 189 3.60 -20.47 26.75
N VAL A 190 4.04 -19.28 26.40
CA VAL A 190 4.01 -18.79 25.02
C VAL A 190 4.80 -19.68 24.04
N GLU A 191 5.86 -20.34 24.52
CA GLU A 191 6.66 -21.31 23.76
C GLU A 191 5.92 -22.60 23.42
N ASP A 192 4.86 -22.92 24.14
CA ASP A 192 4.03 -24.12 23.92
C ASP A 192 2.83 -23.82 23.00
N ILE A 193 2.54 -22.55 22.75
CA ILE A 193 1.45 -22.11 21.85
C ILE A 193 1.93 -22.19 20.40
N THR A 194 2.09 -23.39 19.85
CA THR A 194 2.67 -23.64 18.53
C THR A 194 1.64 -23.98 17.45
N TYR A 195 0.36 -24.05 17.78
CA TYR A 195 -0.70 -24.68 16.98
C TYR A 195 -1.72 -23.72 16.37
N ILE A 196 -1.74 -22.47 16.78
CA ILE A 196 -2.79 -21.51 16.39
C ILE A 196 -2.62 -21.12 14.90
N ALA A 197 -3.70 -21.19 14.13
CA ALA A 197 -3.73 -20.75 12.74
C ALA A 197 -3.46 -19.23 12.61
N GLY A 198 -2.79 -18.82 11.54
CA GLY A 198 -2.41 -17.42 11.34
C GLY A 198 -1.23 -16.96 12.20
N THR A 199 -0.45 -17.90 12.78
CA THR A 199 0.73 -17.58 13.58
C THR A 199 2.02 -18.10 12.96
N VAL A 200 3.13 -17.46 13.38
CA VAL A 200 4.48 -17.97 13.15
C VAL A 200 5.19 -18.03 14.49
N VAL A 201 5.78 -19.19 14.79
CA VAL A 201 6.40 -19.50 16.09
C VAL A 201 7.81 -20.05 15.92
N LYS A 202 8.57 -20.07 17.00
CA LYS A 202 9.87 -20.74 17.06
C LYS A 202 9.70 -22.16 17.57
N ALA A 203 10.46 -23.11 17.04
CA ALA A 203 10.55 -24.47 17.55
C ALA A 203 12.01 -24.88 17.72
N LYS A 204 12.30 -25.67 18.75
CA LYS A 204 13.64 -26.22 19.02
C LYS A 204 13.83 -27.61 18.39
N SER A 205 12.74 -28.34 18.18
CA SER A 205 12.69 -29.62 17.47
C SER A 205 11.45 -29.68 16.59
N LEU A 206 11.39 -30.69 15.73
CA LEU A 206 10.23 -30.96 14.87
C LEU A 206 9.34 -32.09 15.38
N ASP A 207 9.63 -32.66 16.54
CA ASP A 207 8.96 -33.85 17.05
C ASP A 207 7.45 -33.65 17.28
N SER A 208 7.03 -32.42 17.57
CA SER A 208 5.62 -32.02 17.74
C SER A 208 5.01 -31.29 16.53
N ILE A 209 5.75 -31.18 15.41
CA ILE A 209 5.33 -30.46 14.23
C ILE A 209 4.90 -31.45 13.14
N TYR A 210 3.60 -31.64 12.99
CA TYR A 210 3.01 -32.58 12.01
C TYR A 210 2.51 -31.87 10.76
N ASP A 211 2.40 -32.62 9.64
CA ASP A 211 1.89 -32.14 8.34
C ASP A 211 2.57 -30.86 7.84
N ALA A 212 3.87 -30.77 8.03
CA ALA A 212 4.66 -29.62 7.67
C ALA A 212 5.46 -29.86 6.37
N GLU A 213 5.54 -28.85 5.52
CA GLU A 213 6.48 -28.79 4.39
C GLU A 213 7.74 -28.08 4.85
N ILE A 214 8.89 -28.79 4.76
CA ILE A 214 10.19 -28.25 5.16
C ILE A 214 10.79 -27.49 3.99
N LEU A 215 11.04 -26.21 4.20
CA LEU A 215 11.71 -25.33 3.25
C LEU A 215 13.24 -25.52 3.31
N PRO A 216 13.98 -25.09 2.28
CA PRO A 216 15.44 -24.99 2.37
C PRO A 216 15.86 -24.15 3.59
N SER A 217 17.00 -24.48 4.19
CA SER A 217 17.53 -23.75 5.34
C SER A 217 17.89 -22.29 4.95
N PHE A 218 17.93 -21.39 5.94
CA PHE A 218 18.33 -20.01 5.69
C PHE A 218 19.71 -19.89 5.04
N GLU A 219 20.65 -20.77 5.37
CA GLU A 219 21.96 -20.80 4.73
C GLU A 219 21.88 -21.26 3.26
N ASP A 220 21.03 -22.26 2.95
CA ASP A 220 20.77 -22.66 1.56
C ASP A 220 20.14 -21.54 0.74
N LEU A 221 19.25 -20.78 1.36
CA LEU A 221 18.62 -19.62 0.71
C LEU A 221 19.62 -18.50 0.42
N LYS A 222 20.64 -18.32 1.26
CA LYS A 222 21.71 -17.35 1.05
C LYS A 222 22.70 -17.82 -0.01
N ALA A 223 22.98 -19.13 -0.05
CA ALA A 223 23.94 -19.72 -0.97
C ALA A 223 23.42 -19.73 -2.41
N ASP A 224 22.13 -19.99 -2.62
CA ASP A 224 21.54 -20.08 -3.96
C ASP A 224 20.20 -19.35 -4.05
N LYS A 225 20.15 -18.35 -4.95
CA LYS A 225 18.93 -17.61 -5.26
C LYS A 225 17.81 -18.48 -5.83
N MET A 226 18.15 -19.62 -6.46
CA MET A 226 17.13 -20.56 -6.95
C MET A 226 16.42 -21.27 -5.81
N ASN A 227 17.13 -21.59 -4.72
CA ASN A 227 16.50 -22.11 -3.50
C ASN A 227 15.56 -21.07 -2.89
N TYR A 228 15.94 -19.79 -2.88
CA TYR A 228 15.03 -18.73 -2.45
C TYR A 228 13.79 -18.63 -3.34
N ALA A 229 13.94 -18.72 -4.67
CA ALA A 229 12.79 -18.67 -5.58
C ALA A 229 11.81 -19.83 -5.34
N ARG A 230 12.33 -21.06 -5.15
CA ARG A 230 11.52 -22.25 -4.84
C ARG A 230 10.82 -22.12 -3.49
N SER A 231 11.57 -21.76 -2.43
CA SER A 231 11.03 -21.53 -1.09
C SER A 231 9.92 -20.48 -1.10
N PHE A 232 10.16 -19.35 -1.77
CA PHE A 232 9.16 -18.30 -1.90
C PHE A 232 7.90 -18.78 -2.64
N TYR A 233 8.06 -19.57 -3.71
CA TYR A 233 6.91 -20.10 -4.43
C TYR A 233 6.11 -21.09 -3.59
N THR A 234 6.76 -21.93 -2.79
CA THR A 234 6.08 -22.77 -1.80
C THR A 234 5.28 -21.93 -0.81
N GLN A 235 5.86 -20.84 -0.27
CA GLN A 235 5.13 -19.91 0.59
C GLN A 235 3.91 -19.30 -0.13
N TYR A 236 4.07 -18.88 -1.39
CA TYR A 236 2.98 -18.32 -2.20
C TYR A 236 1.83 -19.31 -2.40
N LEU A 237 2.12 -20.59 -2.63
CA LEU A 237 1.11 -21.65 -2.79
C LEU A 237 0.38 -22.00 -1.49
N ASN A 238 0.90 -21.57 -0.34
CA ASN A 238 0.36 -21.85 0.99
C ASN A 238 -0.17 -20.58 1.69
N THR A 239 -0.74 -19.64 0.91
CA THR A 239 -1.36 -18.39 1.42
C THR A 239 -2.86 -18.52 1.66
N ASP A 240 -3.42 -19.72 1.68
CA ASP A 240 -4.86 -19.97 1.78
C ASP A 240 -5.19 -20.81 3.02
N ALA A 241 -6.24 -20.43 3.74
CA ALA A 241 -6.62 -21.09 5.00
C ALA A 241 -7.15 -22.52 4.83
N PHE A 242 -7.76 -22.83 3.67
CA PHE A 242 -8.41 -24.13 3.44
C PHE A 242 -7.46 -25.20 2.90
N ASN A 243 -6.44 -24.77 2.16
CA ASN A 243 -5.53 -25.71 1.49
C ASN A 243 -4.04 -25.40 1.69
N GLY A 244 -3.73 -24.43 2.56
CA GLY A 244 -2.37 -24.10 2.96
C GLY A 244 -1.83 -25.15 3.95
N LYS A 245 -0.54 -25.45 3.85
CA LYS A 245 0.19 -26.33 4.75
C LYS A 245 0.96 -25.52 5.78
N ARG A 246 1.33 -26.17 6.87
CA ARG A 246 2.36 -25.67 7.77
C ARG A 246 3.69 -25.66 7.07
N LEU A 247 4.48 -24.60 7.23
CA LEU A 247 5.80 -24.45 6.62
C LEU A 247 6.86 -24.33 7.71
N VAL A 248 7.99 -25.01 7.52
CA VAL A 248 9.12 -24.98 8.44
C VAL A 248 10.35 -24.48 7.72
N GLU A 249 10.96 -23.41 8.22
CA GLU A 249 12.22 -22.87 7.74
C GLU A 249 13.32 -23.11 8.76
N PRO A 250 14.31 -23.99 8.46
CA PRO A 250 15.42 -24.29 9.36
C PRO A 250 16.44 -23.14 9.43
N TYR A 251 16.95 -22.84 10.63
CA TYR A 251 18.04 -21.89 10.88
C TYR A 251 19.28 -22.55 11.51
N SER A 252 19.06 -23.61 12.29
CA SER A 252 20.08 -24.49 12.84
C SER A 252 19.44 -25.81 13.27
N GLU A 253 20.23 -26.75 13.81
CA GLU A 253 19.73 -28.03 14.34
C GLU A 253 18.67 -27.88 15.46
N HIS A 254 18.69 -26.75 16.18
CA HIS A 254 17.81 -26.49 17.30
C HIS A 254 17.03 -25.16 17.16
N LEU A 255 16.88 -24.64 15.93
CA LEU A 255 16.13 -23.41 15.70
C LEU A 255 15.41 -23.47 14.36
N TYR A 256 14.11 -23.55 14.45
CA TYR A 256 13.17 -23.55 13.33
C TYR A 256 12.18 -22.41 13.48
N VAL A 257 11.80 -21.82 12.34
CA VAL A 257 10.65 -20.92 12.26
C VAL A 257 9.52 -21.70 11.60
N VAL A 258 8.41 -21.81 12.30
CA VAL A 258 7.23 -22.60 11.88
C VAL A 258 6.09 -21.64 11.58
N GLN A 259 5.66 -21.58 10.33
CA GLN A 259 4.47 -20.86 9.91
C GLN A 259 3.28 -21.82 9.91
N ASN A 260 2.31 -21.60 10.78
CA ASN A 260 1.02 -22.29 10.72
C ASN A 260 0.21 -21.83 9.48
N PRO A 261 -0.76 -22.62 8.98
CA PRO A 261 -1.66 -22.18 7.94
C PRO A 261 -2.34 -20.84 8.28
N PRO A 262 -2.71 -20.03 7.29
CA PRO A 262 -3.47 -18.81 7.57
C PRO A 262 -4.74 -19.07 8.35
N ALA A 263 -5.15 -18.13 9.22
CA ALA A 263 -6.47 -18.17 9.85
C ALA A 263 -7.58 -18.13 8.81
N THR A 264 -8.71 -18.73 9.12
CA THR A 264 -9.90 -18.69 8.24
C THR A 264 -10.37 -17.26 8.04
N PRO A 265 -10.86 -16.92 6.83
CA PRO A 265 -11.50 -15.63 6.59
C PRO A 265 -12.67 -15.42 7.55
N LEU A 266 -12.85 -14.19 8.02
CA LEU A 266 -14.03 -13.83 8.81
C LEU A 266 -15.30 -14.05 7.99
N THR A 267 -16.31 -14.60 8.61
CA THR A 267 -17.68 -14.61 8.09
C THR A 267 -18.23 -13.18 8.00
N GLN A 268 -19.34 -13.00 7.29
CA GLN A 268 -19.99 -11.68 7.21
C GLN A 268 -20.41 -11.18 8.60
N MET A 269 -20.94 -12.07 9.45
CA MET A 269 -21.36 -11.73 10.82
C MET A 269 -20.16 -11.27 11.66
N GLU A 270 -19.07 -12.01 11.66
CA GLU A 270 -17.84 -11.61 12.38
C GLU A 270 -17.26 -10.29 11.85
N MET A 271 -17.32 -10.07 10.51
CA MET A 271 -16.96 -8.78 9.93
C MET A 271 -17.85 -7.66 10.47
N ASP A 272 -19.15 -7.85 10.53
CA ASP A 272 -20.10 -6.86 11.06
C ASP A 272 -19.86 -6.59 12.54
N ASP A 273 -19.60 -7.63 13.34
CA ASP A 273 -19.27 -7.52 14.76
C ASP A 273 -18.00 -6.67 14.97
N VAL A 274 -16.93 -6.96 14.22
CA VAL A 274 -15.68 -6.18 14.29
C VAL A 274 -15.91 -4.70 13.96
N TYR A 275 -16.71 -4.38 12.95
CA TYR A 275 -16.98 -2.99 12.56
C TYR A 275 -18.03 -2.29 13.41
N SER A 276 -18.79 -3.03 14.23
CA SER A 276 -19.74 -2.49 15.20
C SER A 276 -19.11 -2.07 16.54
N LEU A 277 -17.85 -2.42 16.80
CA LEU A 277 -17.13 -2.08 18.01
C LEU A 277 -17.12 -0.56 18.27
N PRO A 278 -17.00 -0.11 19.52
CA PRO A 278 -17.27 1.29 19.91
C PRO A 278 -16.10 2.24 19.57
N TYR A 279 -15.72 2.31 18.29
CA TYR A 279 -14.66 3.22 17.82
C TYR A 279 -15.04 4.68 18.00
N GLN A 280 -14.05 5.51 18.40
CA GLN A 280 -14.19 6.97 18.46
C GLN A 280 -14.19 7.63 17.08
N ARG A 281 -13.71 6.96 16.05
CA ARG A 281 -13.59 7.38 14.65
C ARG A 281 -12.75 8.65 14.46
N THR A 282 -11.82 8.85 15.37
CA THR A 282 -10.87 9.98 15.35
C THR A 282 -9.59 9.62 16.09
N TYR A 283 -8.61 10.51 16.06
CA TYR A 283 -7.37 10.39 16.82
C TYR A 283 -7.58 10.80 18.29
N HIS A 284 -6.66 10.32 19.15
CA HIS A 284 -6.70 10.65 20.57
C HIS A 284 -6.55 12.17 20.80
N PRO A 285 -7.32 12.80 21.72
CA PRO A 285 -7.34 14.25 21.93
C PRO A 285 -5.98 14.88 22.26
N SER A 286 -5.06 14.12 22.85
CA SER A 286 -3.69 14.59 23.16
C SER A 286 -2.89 15.08 21.93
N TYR A 287 -3.35 14.75 20.71
CA TYR A 287 -2.70 15.17 19.47
C TYR A 287 -3.24 16.48 18.89
N GLU A 288 -4.35 17.02 19.46
CA GLU A 288 -5.00 18.22 18.93
C GLU A 288 -4.05 19.42 18.89
N ALA A 289 -3.28 19.66 19.96
CA ALA A 289 -2.29 20.74 20.04
C ALA A 289 -1.19 20.64 18.98
N LYS A 290 -0.96 19.45 18.39
CA LYS A 290 0.02 19.21 17.32
C LYS A 290 -0.60 19.23 15.92
N GLY A 291 -1.88 19.61 15.78
CA GLY A 291 -2.61 19.66 14.53
C GLY A 291 -3.24 18.33 14.11
N GLY A 292 -3.42 17.40 15.06
CA GLY A 292 -4.04 16.09 14.84
C GLY A 292 -3.18 15.13 14.03
N VAL A 293 -3.78 14.06 13.50
CA VAL A 293 -3.13 13.04 12.67
C VAL A 293 -3.64 13.15 11.23
N PRO A 294 -2.80 13.53 10.25
CA PRO A 294 -3.24 13.82 8.88
C PRO A 294 -3.99 12.68 8.19
N ALA A 295 -3.64 11.42 8.48
CA ALA A 295 -4.25 10.24 7.87
C ALA A 295 -5.78 10.16 8.07
N ILE A 296 -6.32 10.77 9.14
CA ILE A 296 -7.77 10.77 9.42
C ILE A 296 -8.58 11.44 8.30
N LYS A 297 -8.00 12.41 7.58
CA LYS A 297 -8.69 13.18 6.55
C LYS A 297 -9.17 12.32 5.38
N GLU A 298 -8.45 11.26 5.08
CA GLU A 298 -8.77 10.36 3.96
C GLU A 298 -9.86 9.34 4.31
N ILE A 299 -9.97 8.99 5.59
CA ILE A 299 -10.82 7.86 6.03
C ILE A 299 -12.05 8.28 6.85
N LYS A 300 -12.07 9.49 7.45
CA LYS A 300 -13.10 9.92 8.40
C LYS A 300 -14.53 9.70 7.88
N PHE A 301 -14.75 9.90 6.59
CA PHE A 301 -16.04 9.77 5.93
C PHE A 301 -16.01 8.71 4.82
N SER A 302 -15.25 7.65 5.03
CA SER A 302 -15.16 6.51 4.12
C SER A 302 -15.62 5.23 4.81
N LEU A 303 -16.14 4.29 4.03
CA LEU A 303 -16.66 3.00 4.47
C LEU A 303 -15.78 1.89 3.90
N ILE A 304 -15.28 1.02 4.76
CA ILE A 304 -14.63 -0.23 4.33
C ILE A 304 -15.72 -1.28 4.15
N SER A 305 -15.98 -1.67 2.91
CA SER A 305 -17.03 -2.62 2.58
C SER A 305 -16.54 -4.07 2.48
N ASN A 306 -15.25 -4.25 2.25
CA ASN A 306 -14.64 -5.57 2.04
C ASN A 306 -13.15 -5.58 2.37
N ARG A 307 -12.62 -6.77 2.62
CA ARG A 307 -11.19 -7.10 2.76
C ARG A 307 -10.85 -8.27 1.85
N GLY A 308 -9.55 -8.50 1.60
CA GLY A 308 -9.08 -9.52 0.68
C GLY A 308 -9.20 -9.11 -0.79
N CYS A 309 -8.45 -9.77 -1.67
CA CYS A 309 -8.43 -9.42 -3.10
C CYS A 309 -8.04 -10.63 -3.96
N PHE A 310 -8.95 -11.13 -4.77
CA PHE A 310 -8.65 -12.22 -5.72
C PHE A 310 -7.96 -11.75 -7.01
N GLY A 311 -7.59 -10.49 -7.11
CA GLY A 311 -6.85 -9.95 -8.25
C GLY A 311 -5.47 -10.58 -8.46
N GLY A 312 -4.78 -10.95 -7.36
CA GLY A 312 -3.55 -11.73 -7.40
C GLY A 312 -2.38 -11.07 -8.15
N CYS A 313 -2.33 -9.73 -8.22
CA CYS A 313 -1.23 -9.02 -8.89
C CYS A 313 0.11 -9.36 -8.25
N SER A 314 1.12 -9.66 -9.08
CA SER A 314 2.41 -10.18 -8.63
C SER A 314 3.21 -9.23 -7.74
N PHE A 315 2.97 -7.93 -7.84
CA PHE A 315 3.65 -6.88 -7.06
C PHE A 315 2.92 -6.49 -5.77
N CYS A 316 1.70 -7.02 -5.54
CA CYS A 316 0.84 -6.56 -4.47
C CYS A 316 1.01 -7.42 -3.20
N ALA A 317 1.29 -6.75 -2.08
CA ALA A 317 1.46 -7.40 -0.77
C ALA A 317 0.16 -7.94 -0.17
N LEU A 318 -1.01 -7.53 -0.68
CA LEU A 318 -2.31 -7.93 -0.13
C LEU A 318 -2.55 -9.43 -0.17
N THR A 319 -2.01 -10.14 -1.16
CA THR A 319 -2.08 -11.60 -1.22
C THR A 319 -1.50 -12.28 0.02
N PHE A 320 -0.39 -11.75 0.56
CA PHE A 320 0.29 -12.27 1.74
C PHE A 320 -0.24 -11.73 3.07
N HIS A 321 -0.96 -10.59 3.03
CA HIS A 321 -1.47 -9.97 4.24
C HIS A 321 -2.98 -10.16 4.42
N GLN A 322 -3.80 -9.88 3.40
CA GLN A 322 -5.26 -10.01 3.51
C GLN A 322 -5.81 -11.29 2.87
N GLY A 323 -4.97 -12.00 2.10
CA GLY A 323 -5.39 -13.18 1.36
C GLY A 323 -6.18 -12.87 0.08
N ARG A 324 -6.56 -13.94 -0.62
CA ARG A 324 -7.27 -13.87 -1.91
C ARG A 324 -8.77 -14.18 -1.80
N ILE A 325 -9.29 -14.50 -0.62
CA ILE A 325 -10.72 -14.66 -0.36
C ILE A 325 -11.28 -13.32 0.09
N VAL A 326 -12.32 -12.86 -0.58
CA VAL A 326 -12.97 -11.59 -0.24
C VAL A 326 -13.93 -11.81 0.93
N GLN A 327 -13.77 -11.02 1.97
CA GLN A 327 -14.62 -10.94 3.15
C GLN A 327 -15.42 -9.65 3.08
N VAL A 328 -16.72 -9.70 3.31
CA VAL A 328 -17.62 -8.56 3.11
C VAL A 328 -18.45 -8.28 4.35
N ARG A 329 -18.79 -7.03 4.51
CA ARG A 329 -19.79 -6.56 5.49
C ARG A 329 -21.18 -6.58 4.89
N SER A 330 -22.19 -6.79 5.73
CA SER A 330 -23.60 -6.68 5.33
C SER A 330 -23.96 -5.23 4.93
N HIS A 331 -25.05 -5.09 4.21
CA HIS A 331 -25.61 -3.77 3.90
C HIS A 331 -26.02 -3.05 5.18
N GLU A 332 -26.61 -3.76 6.12
CA GLU A 332 -27.09 -3.25 7.40
C GLU A 332 -25.94 -2.61 8.20
N SER A 333 -24.82 -3.33 8.35
CA SER A 333 -23.62 -2.84 9.02
C SER A 333 -23.07 -1.56 8.38
N LEU A 334 -23.01 -1.50 7.05
CA LEU A 334 -22.52 -0.32 6.32
C LEU A 334 -23.48 0.86 6.38
N ILE A 335 -24.80 0.61 6.36
CA ILE A 335 -25.82 1.65 6.49
C ILE A 335 -25.81 2.26 7.88
N GLU A 336 -25.70 1.44 8.94
CA GLU A 336 -25.61 1.95 10.31
C GLU A 336 -24.35 2.80 10.52
N GLU A 337 -23.20 2.34 10.02
CA GLU A 337 -21.97 3.14 10.04
C GLU A 337 -22.13 4.46 9.27
N ALA A 338 -22.75 4.45 8.11
CA ALA A 338 -23.02 5.65 7.33
C ALA A 338 -23.94 6.62 8.07
N LYS A 339 -24.99 6.13 8.76
CA LYS A 339 -25.85 6.95 9.60
C LYS A 339 -25.07 7.60 10.75
N GLU A 340 -24.15 6.87 11.41
CA GLU A 340 -23.27 7.45 12.41
C GLU A 340 -22.38 8.56 11.85
N ILE A 341 -21.77 8.33 10.68
CA ILE A 341 -20.97 9.34 9.96
C ILE A 341 -21.77 10.62 9.72
N THR A 342 -23.09 10.55 9.38
CA THR A 342 -23.93 11.74 9.14
C THR A 342 -24.20 12.59 10.38
N LYS A 343 -23.92 12.08 11.58
CA LYS A 343 -24.06 12.82 12.85
C LYS A 343 -22.83 13.68 13.17
N ASP A 344 -21.70 13.44 12.51
CA ASP A 344 -20.47 14.21 12.72
C ASP A 344 -20.67 15.67 12.25
N LYS A 345 -20.25 16.63 13.08
CA LYS A 345 -20.39 18.08 12.80
C LYS A 345 -19.67 18.53 11.52
N ASP A 346 -18.61 17.80 11.13
CA ASP A 346 -17.80 18.11 9.95
C ASP A 346 -18.35 17.45 8.68
N PHE A 347 -19.36 16.60 8.78
CA PHE A 347 -19.96 15.93 7.63
C PHE A 347 -20.70 16.92 6.72
N LYS A 348 -20.26 17.04 5.47
CA LYS A 348 -20.83 17.96 4.47
C LYS A 348 -21.77 17.29 3.46
N GLY A 349 -22.14 16.04 3.73
CA GLY A 349 -23.02 15.25 2.86
C GLY A 349 -22.26 14.35 1.88
N TYR A 350 -20.96 14.15 2.05
CA TYR A 350 -20.15 13.38 1.12
C TYR A 350 -19.56 12.14 1.81
N ILE A 351 -19.96 10.95 1.39
CA ILE A 351 -19.22 9.72 1.67
C ILE A 351 -18.10 9.65 0.64
N HIS A 352 -16.86 9.69 1.12
CA HIS A 352 -15.68 9.85 0.27
C HIS A 352 -15.30 8.58 -0.47
N ASP A 353 -15.58 7.42 0.10
CA ASP A 353 -15.31 6.12 -0.50
C ASP A 353 -16.20 5.03 0.11
N VAL A 354 -16.57 4.05 -0.69
CA VAL A 354 -17.20 2.80 -0.26
C VAL A 354 -16.44 1.68 -0.94
N GLY A 355 -15.47 1.10 -0.23
CA GLY A 355 -14.58 0.15 -0.88
C GLY A 355 -13.71 -0.64 0.06
N GLY A 356 -12.57 -1.05 -0.44
CA GLY A 356 -11.56 -1.86 0.21
C GLY A 356 -10.33 -1.97 -0.69
N PRO A 357 -9.59 -3.09 -0.67
CA PRO A 357 -8.46 -3.30 -1.58
C PRO A 357 -8.83 -3.16 -3.06
N THR A 358 -10.06 -3.51 -3.39
CA THR A 358 -10.70 -3.32 -4.71
C THR A 358 -12.18 -3.06 -4.45
N ALA A 359 -12.66 -1.88 -4.84
CA ALA A 359 -13.98 -1.41 -4.44
C ALA A 359 -15.13 -2.31 -4.93
N ASN A 360 -15.05 -2.80 -6.14
CA ASN A 360 -16.11 -3.60 -6.75
C ASN A 360 -16.03 -5.12 -6.45
N PHE A 361 -15.25 -5.52 -5.43
CA PHE A 361 -15.25 -6.91 -4.95
C PHE A 361 -16.18 -7.04 -3.74
N ARG A 362 -17.36 -7.60 -3.94
CA ARG A 362 -18.40 -7.72 -2.90
C ARG A 362 -18.79 -9.15 -2.54
N HIS A 363 -18.07 -10.14 -3.06
CA HIS A 363 -18.22 -11.55 -2.72
C HIS A 363 -16.96 -12.32 -3.12
N PRO A 364 -16.77 -13.56 -2.64
CA PRO A 364 -15.74 -14.46 -3.12
C PRO A 364 -15.81 -14.64 -4.64
N SER A 365 -14.69 -14.89 -5.30
CA SER A 365 -14.64 -14.96 -6.77
C SER A 365 -15.50 -16.07 -7.37
N CYS A 366 -15.77 -17.13 -6.62
CA CYS A 366 -16.66 -18.23 -7.01
C CYS A 366 -17.04 -19.07 -5.78
N LYS A 367 -18.12 -19.86 -5.88
CA LYS A 367 -18.59 -20.76 -4.82
C LYS A 367 -17.51 -21.73 -4.34
N LYS A 368 -16.72 -22.29 -5.27
CA LYS A 368 -15.64 -23.23 -4.94
C LYS A 368 -14.60 -22.67 -3.96
N GLN A 369 -14.39 -21.35 -3.96
CA GLN A 369 -13.42 -20.72 -3.05
C GLN A 369 -13.77 -20.93 -1.58
N MET A 370 -15.06 -20.98 -1.24
CA MET A 370 -15.51 -21.14 0.14
C MET A 370 -15.46 -22.61 0.61
N GLU A 371 -15.43 -23.56 -0.31
CA GLU A 371 -15.40 -24.99 0.00
C GLU A 371 -13.97 -25.57 -0.04
N HIS A 372 -13.18 -25.14 -1.01
CA HIS A 372 -11.88 -25.75 -1.33
C HIS A 372 -10.72 -24.74 -1.32
N GLY A 373 -10.99 -23.48 -0.94
CA GLY A 373 -10.00 -22.42 -0.95
C GLY A 373 -9.63 -21.93 -2.36
N VAL A 374 -8.54 -21.17 -2.41
CA VAL A 374 -8.04 -20.52 -3.61
C VAL A 374 -7.31 -21.51 -4.52
N CYS A 375 -7.54 -21.41 -5.83
CA CYS A 375 -6.78 -22.20 -6.80
C CYS A 375 -5.29 -21.90 -6.72
N LYS A 376 -4.45 -22.93 -6.55
CA LYS A 376 -2.98 -22.79 -6.45
C LYS A 376 -2.34 -22.39 -7.79
N THR A 377 -2.85 -22.93 -8.91
CA THR A 377 -2.21 -22.82 -10.23
C THR A 377 -2.88 -21.80 -11.16
N ARG A 378 -4.02 -21.19 -10.75
CA ARG A 378 -4.75 -20.24 -11.57
C ARG A 378 -5.18 -19.01 -10.77
N GLN A 379 -5.04 -17.84 -11.37
CA GLN A 379 -5.66 -16.61 -10.89
C GLN A 379 -7.08 -16.44 -11.45
N CYS A 380 -7.95 -15.75 -10.71
CA CYS A 380 -9.37 -15.62 -11.10
C CYS A 380 -9.57 -14.70 -12.32
N LEU A 381 -8.66 -13.73 -12.52
CA LEU A 381 -8.75 -12.72 -13.57
C LEU A 381 -7.60 -12.78 -14.59
N PHE A 382 -6.59 -13.62 -14.37
CA PHE A 382 -5.44 -13.71 -15.27
C PHE A 382 -5.18 -15.17 -15.70
N PRO A 383 -4.78 -15.39 -16.98
CA PRO A 383 -4.61 -14.44 -18.09
C PRO A 383 -5.93 -13.92 -18.67
N SER A 384 -7.01 -14.56 -18.35
CA SER A 384 -8.38 -14.18 -18.68
C SER A 384 -9.32 -14.56 -17.54
N PRO A 385 -10.51 -13.95 -17.42
CA PRO A 385 -11.48 -14.31 -16.41
C PRO A 385 -11.76 -15.82 -16.37
N CYS A 386 -11.75 -16.39 -15.16
CA CYS A 386 -12.03 -17.81 -14.96
C CYS A 386 -13.49 -18.14 -15.36
N LYS A 387 -13.71 -19.32 -15.91
CA LYS A 387 -15.08 -19.76 -16.30
C LYS A 387 -16.06 -19.79 -15.11
N ASN A 388 -15.55 -20.03 -13.91
CA ASN A 388 -16.35 -20.08 -12.68
C ASN A 388 -16.41 -18.73 -11.94
N LEU A 389 -15.83 -17.67 -12.54
CA LEU A 389 -15.86 -16.34 -11.92
C LEU A 389 -17.30 -15.84 -11.84
N ASP A 390 -17.72 -15.51 -10.63
CA ASP A 390 -18.92 -14.71 -10.41
C ASP A 390 -18.56 -13.23 -10.57
N ALA A 391 -19.09 -12.59 -11.60
CA ALA A 391 -18.83 -11.19 -11.92
C ALA A 391 -20.08 -10.30 -11.70
N ASP A 392 -21.01 -10.74 -10.89
CA ASP A 392 -22.26 -10.02 -10.60
C ASP A 392 -22.01 -8.84 -9.66
N HIS A 393 -22.35 -7.62 -10.11
CA HIS A 393 -22.21 -6.40 -9.33
C HIS A 393 -23.53 -5.92 -8.69
N ARG A 394 -24.62 -6.68 -8.77
CA ARG A 394 -25.95 -6.25 -8.25
C ARG A 394 -25.92 -5.95 -6.76
N ASP A 395 -25.19 -6.73 -5.95
CA ASP A 395 -25.02 -6.46 -4.53
C ASP A 395 -24.40 -5.08 -4.29
N TYR A 396 -23.33 -4.77 -5.00
CA TYR A 396 -22.63 -3.48 -4.85
C TYR A 396 -23.50 -2.30 -5.32
N VAL A 397 -24.19 -2.45 -6.45
CA VAL A 397 -25.14 -1.44 -6.96
C VAL A 397 -26.26 -1.19 -5.95
N SER A 398 -26.83 -2.25 -5.39
CA SER A 398 -27.87 -2.16 -4.36
C SER A 398 -27.37 -1.44 -3.11
N LEU A 399 -26.19 -1.78 -2.62
CA LEU A 399 -25.55 -1.08 -1.48
C LEU A 399 -25.36 0.41 -1.75
N LEU A 400 -24.80 0.76 -2.89
CA LEU A 400 -24.53 2.15 -3.27
C LEU A 400 -25.81 2.99 -3.34
N ARG A 401 -26.91 2.42 -3.86
CA ARG A 401 -28.24 3.05 -3.88
C ARG A 401 -28.78 3.28 -2.48
N LYS A 402 -28.76 2.25 -1.61
CA LYS A 402 -29.19 2.37 -0.21
C LYS A 402 -28.40 3.45 0.54
N LEU A 403 -27.10 3.56 0.31
CA LEU A 403 -26.26 4.60 0.94
C LEU A 403 -26.60 6.01 0.44
N ARG A 404 -26.97 6.18 -0.83
CA ARG A 404 -27.40 7.46 -1.38
C ARG A 404 -28.74 7.95 -0.79
N ASP A 405 -29.59 7.00 -0.41
CA ASP A 405 -30.94 7.30 0.12
C ASP A 405 -30.91 7.70 1.61
N ILE A 406 -29.74 7.62 2.27
CA ILE A 406 -29.61 8.03 3.69
C ILE A 406 -29.78 9.55 3.80
N PRO A 407 -30.66 10.04 4.70
CA PRO A 407 -30.81 11.47 4.94
C PRO A 407 -29.48 12.17 5.22
N LYS A 408 -29.30 13.38 4.69
CA LYS A 408 -28.07 14.21 4.70
C LYS A 408 -26.95 13.70 3.77
N VAL A 409 -27.00 12.51 3.20
CA VAL A 409 -26.04 12.08 2.18
C VAL A 409 -26.41 12.72 0.85
N LYS A 410 -25.52 13.54 0.32
CA LYS A 410 -25.66 14.21 -0.99
C LYS A 410 -25.01 13.41 -2.11
N LYS A 411 -23.85 12.79 -1.81
CA LYS A 411 -23.10 11.97 -2.77
C LYS A 411 -22.31 10.88 -2.07
N VAL A 412 -22.21 9.76 -2.76
CA VAL A 412 -21.35 8.62 -2.42
C VAL A 412 -20.33 8.46 -3.52
N PHE A 413 -19.04 8.59 -3.20
CA PHE A 413 -17.96 8.43 -4.16
C PHE A 413 -17.30 7.07 -4.04
N ILE A 414 -16.68 6.62 -5.11
CA ILE A 414 -15.78 5.47 -5.16
C ILE A 414 -14.40 6.00 -5.52
N ARG A 415 -13.47 5.96 -4.55
CA ARG A 415 -12.08 6.41 -4.69
C ARG A 415 -11.09 5.26 -4.62
N SER A 416 -11.42 4.19 -3.91
CA SER A 416 -10.71 2.91 -4.01
C SER A 416 -10.70 2.45 -5.46
N GLY A 417 -9.60 1.87 -5.91
CA GLY A 417 -9.50 1.39 -7.28
C GLY A 417 -10.55 0.34 -7.60
N ILE A 418 -11.08 0.37 -8.81
CA ILE A 418 -11.91 -0.70 -9.36
C ILE A 418 -11.09 -1.63 -10.25
N ARG A 419 -11.46 -2.90 -10.29
CA ARG A 419 -10.95 -3.84 -11.29
C ARG A 419 -11.81 -3.71 -12.54
N PHE A 420 -11.27 -3.06 -13.55
CA PHE A 420 -11.96 -2.82 -14.83
C PHE A 420 -12.20 -4.10 -15.63
N ASP A 421 -11.29 -5.07 -15.55
CA ASP A 421 -11.42 -6.39 -16.15
C ASP A 421 -12.54 -7.22 -15.50
N TYR A 422 -12.73 -7.10 -14.19
CA TYR A 422 -13.84 -7.70 -13.48
C TYR A 422 -15.17 -7.02 -13.82
N LEU A 423 -15.17 -5.69 -13.95
CA LEU A 423 -16.34 -4.93 -14.40
C LEU A 423 -16.77 -5.35 -15.81
N LEU A 424 -15.82 -5.51 -16.74
CA LEU A 424 -16.10 -5.95 -18.10
C LEU A 424 -16.61 -7.41 -18.18
N ALA A 425 -16.29 -8.24 -17.20
CA ALA A 425 -16.79 -9.61 -17.13
C ALA A 425 -18.29 -9.67 -16.75
N ASP A 426 -18.85 -8.59 -16.19
CA ASP A 426 -20.29 -8.44 -15.92
C ASP A 426 -21.04 -8.11 -17.21
N LYS A 427 -21.77 -9.08 -17.73
CA LYS A 427 -22.56 -8.94 -18.97
C LYS A 427 -23.69 -7.91 -18.88
N LYS A 428 -24.17 -7.59 -17.67
CA LYS A 428 -25.32 -6.68 -17.47
C LYS A 428 -24.96 -5.21 -17.58
N GLN A 429 -23.68 -4.85 -17.34
CA GLN A 429 -23.15 -3.49 -17.40
C GLN A 429 -23.90 -2.44 -16.55
N GLU A 430 -24.75 -2.87 -15.62
CA GLU A 430 -25.52 -1.98 -14.75
C GLU A 430 -24.58 -1.17 -13.86
N PHE A 431 -23.54 -1.82 -13.34
CA PHE A 431 -22.56 -1.16 -12.49
C PHE A 431 -21.78 -0.06 -13.21
N LEU A 432 -21.41 -0.23 -14.48
CA LEU A 432 -20.72 0.81 -15.24
C LEU A 432 -21.59 2.09 -15.35
N ARG A 433 -22.89 1.91 -15.61
CA ARG A 433 -23.82 3.04 -15.65
C ARG A 433 -23.94 3.71 -14.29
N GLU A 434 -24.22 2.95 -13.23
CA GLU A 434 -24.35 3.44 -11.85
C GLU A 434 -23.08 4.21 -11.42
N LEU A 435 -21.91 3.64 -11.70
CA LEU A 435 -20.60 4.25 -11.42
C LEU A 435 -20.46 5.62 -12.08
N CYS A 436 -20.66 5.70 -13.39
CA CYS A 436 -20.53 6.95 -14.14
C CYS A 436 -21.59 7.98 -13.76
N GLU A 437 -22.81 7.54 -13.51
CA GLU A 437 -23.93 8.45 -13.24
C GLU A 437 -23.87 9.05 -11.83
N TYR A 438 -23.41 8.30 -10.82
CA TYR A 438 -23.54 8.73 -9.43
C TYR A 438 -22.25 8.79 -8.62
N HIS A 439 -21.20 8.01 -8.97
CA HIS A 439 -20.10 7.73 -8.04
C HIS A 439 -18.74 8.30 -8.47
N VAL A 440 -18.61 8.80 -9.70
CA VAL A 440 -17.40 9.47 -10.20
C VAL A 440 -17.51 10.98 -10.00
N SER A 441 -16.50 11.57 -9.36
CA SER A 441 -16.44 13.01 -9.06
C SER A 441 -15.80 13.86 -10.17
N GLY A 442 -15.78 13.37 -11.42
CA GLY A 442 -15.10 13.98 -12.57
C GLY A 442 -13.86 13.20 -13.00
N GLN A 443 -13.20 12.49 -12.11
CA GLN A 443 -12.05 11.63 -12.42
C GLN A 443 -12.21 10.26 -11.78
N LEU A 444 -11.97 9.21 -12.57
CA LEU A 444 -11.88 7.82 -12.09
C LEU A 444 -10.45 7.33 -12.21
N LYS A 445 -9.87 6.93 -11.08
CA LYS A 445 -8.54 6.33 -11.03
C LYS A 445 -8.64 4.84 -11.36
N VAL A 446 -7.83 4.39 -12.30
CA VAL A 446 -7.75 2.98 -12.72
C VAL A 446 -6.29 2.56 -12.86
N ALA A 447 -6.01 1.29 -12.68
CA ALA A 447 -4.65 0.78 -12.60
C ALA A 447 -4.34 -0.24 -13.72
N PRO A 448 -4.15 0.19 -14.99
CA PRO A 448 -3.64 -0.69 -16.05
C PRO A 448 -2.18 -1.11 -15.81
N GLU A 449 -1.39 -0.31 -15.10
CA GLU A 449 0.01 -0.47 -14.69
C GLU A 449 1.01 -0.35 -15.84
N HIS A 450 0.77 -1.02 -16.97
CA HIS A 450 1.64 -1.02 -18.14
C HIS A 450 0.83 -1.27 -19.43
N VAL A 451 1.48 -1.23 -20.60
CA VAL A 451 0.86 -1.55 -21.89
C VAL A 451 1.49 -2.77 -22.55
N ALA A 452 2.79 -3.02 -22.32
CA ALA A 452 3.50 -4.13 -22.94
C ALA A 452 3.05 -5.48 -22.39
N GLY A 453 2.64 -6.38 -23.28
CA GLY A 453 2.12 -7.71 -22.94
C GLY A 453 3.04 -8.55 -22.05
N PRO A 454 4.34 -8.66 -22.33
CA PRO A 454 5.27 -9.42 -21.49
C PRO A 454 5.34 -8.90 -20.04
N VAL A 455 5.31 -7.57 -19.84
CA VAL A 455 5.34 -6.96 -18.51
C VAL A 455 4.02 -7.20 -17.78
N LEU A 456 2.89 -7.00 -18.46
CA LEU A 456 1.56 -7.26 -17.89
C LEU A 456 1.39 -8.73 -17.48
N SER A 457 1.93 -9.66 -18.25
CA SER A 457 1.92 -11.09 -17.93
C SER A 457 2.70 -11.38 -16.63
N LEU A 458 3.88 -10.80 -16.46
CA LEU A 458 4.66 -10.94 -15.21
C LEU A 458 3.98 -10.26 -14.03
N MET A 459 3.24 -9.18 -14.25
CA MET A 459 2.43 -8.50 -13.23
C MET A 459 1.18 -9.28 -12.84
N GLY A 460 0.73 -10.28 -13.62
CA GLY A 460 -0.56 -10.95 -13.45
C GLY A 460 -1.74 -10.03 -13.76
N LYS A 461 -1.58 -9.16 -14.75
CA LYS A 461 -2.59 -8.20 -15.24
C LYS A 461 -3.12 -8.63 -16.60
N PRO A 462 -4.37 -8.25 -16.95
CA PRO A 462 -4.93 -8.54 -18.27
C PRO A 462 -4.14 -7.83 -19.38
N GLU A 463 -4.25 -8.34 -20.61
CA GLU A 463 -3.69 -7.68 -21.78
C GLU A 463 -4.23 -6.25 -21.95
N HIS A 464 -3.41 -5.36 -22.51
CA HIS A 464 -3.76 -3.94 -22.66
C HIS A 464 -5.08 -3.70 -23.40
N LYS A 465 -5.41 -4.53 -24.38
CA LYS A 465 -6.69 -4.46 -25.10
C LYS A 465 -7.93 -4.49 -24.21
N VAL A 466 -7.84 -5.14 -23.04
CA VAL A 466 -8.95 -5.16 -22.05
C VAL A 466 -9.13 -3.77 -21.43
N TYR A 467 -8.03 -3.07 -21.17
CA TYR A 467 -8.10 -1.70 -20.69
C TYR A 467 -8.62 -0.72 -21.77
N GLU A 468 -8.22 -0.90 -23.03
CA GLU A 468 -8.74 -0.10 -24.14
C GLU A 468 -10.25 -0.29 -24.29
N GLU A 469 -10.74 -1.53 -24.20
CA GLU A 469 -12.17 -1.82 -24.25
C GLU A 469 -12.93 -1.16 -23.08
N PHE A 470 -12.39 -1.24 -21.85
CA PHE A 470 -12.95 -0.51 -20.71
C PHE A 470 -13.00 1.01 -20.97
N THR A 471 -11.92 1.57 -21.47
CA THR A 471 -11.81 3.00 -21.82
C THR A 471 -12.88 3.40 -22.82
N ARG A 472 -13.05 2.61 -23.88
CA ARG A 472 -14.08 2.82 -24.91
C ARG A 472 -15.48 2.80 -24.31
N GLN A 473 -15.79 1.81 -23.48
CA GLN A 473 -17.10 1.69 -22.83
C GLN A 473 -17.37 2.82 -21.83
N PHE A 474 -16.35 3.23 -21.06
CA PHE A 474 -16.46 4.33 -20.11
C PHE A 474 -16.80 5.65 -20.80
N TYR A 475 -16.09 6.02 -21.87
CA TYR A 475 -16.38 7.25 -22.59
C TYR A 475 -17.71 7.21 -23.34
N LYS A 476 -18.08 6.06 -23.94
CA LYS A 476 -19.39 5.88 -24.55
C LYS A 476 -20.52 6.03 -23.52
N MET A 477 -20.33 5.51 -22.28
CA MET A 477 -21.30 5.68 -21.21
C MET A 477 -21.43 7.16 -20.81
N ASN A 478 -20.31 7.87 -20.65
CA ASN A 478 -20.33 9.31 -20.33
C ASN A 478 -21.04 10.14 -21.38
N GLU A 479 -20.81 9.86 -22.65
CA GLU A 479 -21.52 10.50 -23.76
C GLU A 479 -23.04 10.25 -23.65
N LYS A 480 -23.45 9.00 -23.41
CA LYS A 480 -24.86 8.61 -23.25
C LYS A 480 -25.56 9.31 -22.08
N ILE A 481 -24.87 9.55 -20.97
CA ILE A 481 -25.43 10.19 -19.77
C ILE A 481 -25.16 11.71 -19.72
N GLY A 482 -24.52 12.27 -20.74
CA GLY A 482 -24.21 13.70 -20.83
C GLY A 482 -23.23 14.21 -19.79
N LYS A 483 -22.25 13.40 -19.38
CA LYS A 483 -21.24 13.78 -18.39
C LYS A 483 -19.84 13.89 -18.98
N GLU A 484 -19.07 14.83 -18.45
CA GLU A 484 -17.66 15.01 -18.76
C GLU A 484 -16.80 14.46 -17.62
N GLN A 485 -16.33 13.20 -17.76
CA GLN A 485 -15.50 12.52 -16.78
C GLN A 485 -14.25 11.95 -17.48
N TYR A 486 -13.16 11.81 -16.72
CA TYR A 486 -11.87 11.40 -17.24
C TYR A 486 -11.31 10.22 -16.48
N LEU A 487 -10.64 9.31 -17.20
CA LEU A 487 -9.83 8.24 -16.62
C LEU A 487 -8.45 8.79 -16.25
N VAL A 488 -7.96 8.43 -15.07
CA VAL A 488 -6.60 8.71 -14.61
C VAL A 488 -5.88 7.38 -14.45
N PRO A 489 -5.10 6.95 -15.46
CA PRO A 489 -4.38 5.68 -15.40
C PRO A 489 -3.19 5.77 -14.43
N TYR A 490 -3.08 4.81 -13.53
CA TYR A 490 -1.86 4.54 -12.78
C TYR A 490 -0.95 3.67 -13.64
N LEU A 491 0.28 4.15 -13.84
CA LEU A 491 1.32 3.49 -14.63
C LEU A 491 2.55 3.26 -13.77
N MET A 492 3.18 2.11 -13.97
CA MET A 492 4.34 1.66 -13.21
C MET A 492 5.55 1.48 -14.12
N SER A 493 6.67 2.12 -13.77
CA SER A 493 7.96 1.91 -14.43
C SER A 493 8.80 0.86 -13.70
N SER A 494 9.77 0.31 -14.40
CA SER A 494 10.85 -0.50 -13.82
C SER A 494 10.40 -1.79 -13.11
N HIS A 495 9.24 -2.35 -13.47
CA HIS A 495 8.83 -3.68 -13.01
C HIS A 495 9.75 -4.75 -13.63
N PRO A 496 10.04 -5.89 -12.95
CA PRO A 496 10.68 -7.03 -13.59
C PRO A 496 10.01 -7.39 -14.93
N GLY A 497 10.83 -7.58 -15.97
CA GLY A 497 10.38 -7.77 -17.35
C GLY A 497 10.32 -6.49 -18.19
N SER A 498 10.41 -5.30 -17.59
CA SER A 498 10.43 -4.04 -18.34
C SER A 498 11.87 -3.67 -18.73
N THR A 499 12.22 -3.83 -20.00
CA THR A 499 13.43 -3.26 -20.60
C THR A 499 13.15 -1.84 -21.09
N LEU A 500 14.16 -1.17 -21.65
CA LEU A 500 13.96 0.12 -22.31
C LEU A 500 12.99 0.05 -23.51
N LYS A 501 12.88 -1.12 -24.15
CA LYS A 501 11.93 -1.31 -25.27
C LYS A 501 10.48 -1.19 -24.78
N GLU A 502 10.12 -1.91 -23.74
CA GLU A 502 8.77 -1.87 -23.16
C GLU A 502 8.49 -0.51 -22.51
N ALA A 503 9.50 0.15 -21.96
CA ALA A 503 9.36 1.51 -21.43
C ALA A 503 9.09 2.55 -22.53
N VAL A 504 9.69 2.38 -23.72
CA VAL A 504 9.40 3.22 -24.90
C VAL A 504 7.98 2.97 -25.39
N GLU A 505 7.52 1.71 -25.47
CA GLU A 505 6.13 1.37 -25.82
C GLU A 505 5.13 2.08 -24.90
N LEU A 506 5.41 2.11 -23.59
CA LEU A 506 4.59 2.82 -22.61
C LEU A 506 4.62 4.35 -22.85
N ALA A 507 5.77 4.91 -23.21
CA ALA A 507 5.90 6.33 -23.54
C ALA A 507 5.13 6.72 -24.82
N GLU A 508 5.18 5.87 -25.84
CA GLU A 508 4.40 6.05 -27.08
C GLU A 508 2.90 6.04 -26.80
N TYR A 509 2.43 5.12 -25.95
CA TYR A 509 1.05 5.11 -25.49
C TYR A 509 0.66 6.41 -24.77
N CYS A 510 1.50 6.91 -23.84
CA CYS A 510 1.25 8.20 -23.17
C CYS A 510 1.20 9.37 -24.15
N ARG A 511 2.05 9.35 -25.21
CA ARG A 511 2.01 10.33 -26.31
C ARG A 511 0.67 10.29 -27.04
N ASP A 512 0.22 9.11 -27.41
CA ASP A 512 -0.98 8.92 -28.23
C ASP A 512 -2.26 9.26 -27.46
N LEU A 513 -2.28 9.04 -26.15
CA LEU A 513 -3.32 9.55 -25.26
C LEU A 513 -3.33 11.08 -25.15
N GLY A 514 -2.21 11.75 -25.51
CA GLY A 514 -2.03 13.18 -25.29
C GLY A 514 -1.91 13.59 -23.82
N TYR A 515 -1.81 12.61 -22.91
CA TYR A 515 -1.71 12.78 -21.49
C TYR A 515 -0.33 12.33 -20.98
N MET A 516 0.26 13.14 -20.12
CA MET A 516 1.48 12.79 -19.41
C MET A 516 1.17 12.68 -17.91
N PRO A 517 1.39 11.53 -17.28
CA PRO A 517 1.19 11.39 -15.85
C PRO A 517 2.09 12.35 -15.06
N GLU A 518 1.51 13.14 -14.17
CA GLU A 518 2.27 13.98 -13.24
C GLU A 518 3.01 13.13 -12.21
N GLN A 519 2.39 12.02 -11.81
CA GLN A 519 2.94 11.05 -10.86
C GLN A 519 3.16 9.71 -11.54
N VAL A 520 4.40 9.25 -11.55
CA VAL A 520 4.79 7.92 -12.01
C VAL A 520 5.20 7.10 -10.80
N GLN A 521 4.68 5.89 -10.71
CA GLN A 521 5.12 4.94 -9.71
C GLN A 521 6.23 4.06 -10.29
N ASP A 522 7.39 4.03 -9.62
CA ASP A 522 8.35 2.98 -9.90
C ASP A 522 7.95 1.73 -9.15
N PHE A 523 8.26 0.58 -9.72
CA PHE A 523 8.12 -0.68 -9.01
C PHE A 523 8.87 -0.63 -7.68
N TYR A 524 8.14 -0.89 -6.60
CA TYR A 524 8.67 -0.91 -5.25
C TYR A 524 8.82 -2.35 -4.79
N PRO A 525 10.06 -2.86 -4.60
CA PRO A 525 10.29 -4.23 -4.15
C PRO A 525 9.84 -4.42 -2.69
N THR A 526 8.54 -4.65 -2.52
CA THR A 526 7.94 -4.93 -1.22
C THR A 526 8.21 -6.39 -0.84
N PRO A 527 8.68 -6.70 0.38
CA PRO A 527 8.91 -8.08 0.80
C PRO A 527 7.70 -8.97 0.57
N SER A 528 7.95 -10.25 0.36
CA SER A 528 6.91 -11.29 0.18
C SER A 528 5.94 -11.02 -0.97
N THR A 529 6.44 -10.54 -2.11
CA THR A 529 5.68 -10.47 -3.37
C THR A 529 6.38 -11.24 -4.48
N LEU A 530 5.61 -11.80 -5.43
CA LEU A 530 6.17 -12.50 -6.60
C LEU A 530 7.14 -11.60 -7.37
N SER A 531 6.79 -10.34 -7.58
CA SER A 531 7.63 -9.38 -8.30
C SER A 531 8.93 -9.07 -7.55
N THR A 532 8.92 -9.06 -6.22
CA THR A 532 10.14 -8.89 -5.42
C THR A 532 11.04 -10.13 -5.47
N CYS A 533 10.44 -11.32 -5.50
CA CYS A 533 11.19 -12.55 -5.75
C CYS A 533 11.87 -12.50 -7.13
N MET A 534 11.14 -12.13 -8.19
CA MET A 534 11.72 -11.92 -9.53
C MET A 534 12.84 -10.87 -9.51
N TYR A 535 12.63 -9.76 -8.82
CA TYR A 535 13.60 -8.66 -8.70
C TYR A 535 14.92 -9.12 -8.06
N TYR A 536 14.85 -9.91 -6.99
CA TYR A 536 16.02 -10.42 -6.29
C TYR A 536 16.73 -11.54 -7.07
N THR A 537 15.96 -12.51 -7.55
CA THR A 537 16.50 -13.75 -8.11
C THR A 537 16.82 -13.65 -9.60
N GLY A 538 16.10 -12.83 -10.35
CA GLY A 538 16.17 -12.76 -11.81
C GLY A 538 15.42 -13.89 -12.52
N VAL A 539 14.53 -14.60 -11.80
CA VAL A 539 13.66 -15.64 -12.37
C VAL A 539 12.22 -15.48 -11.92
N ASP A 540 11.27 -15.91 -12.74
CA ASP A 540 9.89 -16.07 -12.33
C ASP A 540 9.75 -17.34 -11.47
N PRO A 541 9.41 -17.25 -10.19
CA PRO A 541 9.35 -18.40 -9.31
C PRO A 541 8.26 -19.41 -9.70
N ARG A 542 7.28 -19.01 -10.53
CA ARG A 542 6.22 -19.89 -11.03
C ARG A 542 6.70 -20.86 -12.12
N THR A 543 7.69 -20.44 -12.90
CA THR A 543 8.17 -21.19 -14.07
C THR A 543 9.68 -21.47 -14.03
N MET A 544 10.40 -20.83 -13.12
CA MET A 544 11.86 -20.82 -13.00
C MET A 544 12.57 -20.27 -14.26
N GLN A 545 11.86 -19.59 -15.14
CA GLN A 545 12.42 -18.94 -16.31
C GLN A 545 13.08 -17.61 -15.95
N LYS A 546 14.16 -17.26 -16.66
CA LYS A 546 14.87 -15.99 -16.48
C LYS A 546 13.97 -14.80 -16.79
N VAL A 547 14.04 -13.77 -15.96
CA VAL A 547 13.33 -12.51 -16.09
C VAL A 547 14.34 -11.37 -16.09
N TYR A 548 14.21 -10.47 -17.06
CA TYR A 548 14.99 -9.24 -17.06
C TYR A 548 14.60 -8.36 -15.85
N VAL A 549 15.59 -7.75 -15.19
CA VAL A 549 15.35 -6.90 -14.03
C VAL A 549 16.14 -5.60 -14.16
N PRO A 550 15.47 -4.44 -14.25
CA PRO A 550 16.15 -3.13 -14.26
C PRO A 550 16.67 -2.82 -12.84
N LYS A 551 17.96 -3.17 -12.58
CA LYS A 551 18.57 -2.96 -11.26
C LYS A 551 19.29 -1.63 -11.14
N SER A 552 19.89 -1.14 -12.23
CA SER A 552 20.64 0.11 -12.24
C SER A 552 19.76 1.31 -11.89
N PRO A 553 20.13 2.15 -10.92
CA PRO A 553 19.42 3.39 -10.63
C PRO A 553 19.27 4.31 -11.84
N HIS A 554 20.29 4.32 -12.72
CA HIS A 554 20.28 5.13 -13.93
C HIS A 554 19.26 4.61 -14.94
N GLU A 555 19.18 3.29 -15.14
CA GLU A 555 18.16 2.69 -16.02
C GLU A 555 16.74 2.94 -15.49
N LYS A 556 16.52 2.78 -14.19
CA LYS A 556 15.22 3.12 -13.58
C LYS A 556 14.85 4.59 -13.82
N ALA A 557 15.83 5.49 -13.71
CA ALA A 557 15.62 6.91 -14.00
C ALA A 557 15.26 7.14 -15.49
N MET A 558 15.89 6.44 -16.42
CA MET A 558 15.55 6.48 -17.85
C MET A 558 14.14 5.96 -18.12
N GLN A 559 13.75 4.80 -17.57
CA GLN A 559 12.40 4.25 -17.74
C GLN A 559 11.32 5.21 -17.20
N ARG A 560 11.57 5.83 -16.05
CA ARG A 560 10.68 6.87 -15.50
C ARG A 560 10.61 8.09 -16.39
N ALA A 561 11.77 8.57 -16.86
CA ALA A 561 11.85 9.75 -17.71
C ALA A 561 11.05 9.58 -19.01
N LEU A 562 11.05 8.37 -19.58
CA LEU A 562 10.26 8.05 -20.78
C LEU A 562 8.76 8.26 -20.56
N ILE A 563 8.20 7.91 -19.40
CA ILE A 563 6.78 8.17 -19.10
C ILE A 563 6.52 9.68 -18.96
N GLN A 564 7.50 10.43 -18.45
CA GLN A 564 7.43 11.89 -18.25
C GLN A 564 8.21 12.66 -19.32
N TYR A 565 8.25 12.17 -20.54
CA TYR A 565 9.11 12.63 -21.63
C TYR A 565 8.97 14.13 -21.98
N ARG A 566 7.87 14.80 -21.60
CA ARG A 566 7.66 16.24 -21.80
C ARG A 566 8.29 17.12 -20.72
N ASN A 567 8.79 16.51 -19.61
CA ASN A 567 9.46 17.27 -18.58
C ASN A 567 10.84 17.73 -19.07
N PRO A 568 11.11 19.07 -19.16
CA PRO A 568 12.38 19.57 -19.66
C PRO A 568 13.62 19.15 -18.84
N GLU A 569 13.43 18.89 -17.55
CA GLU A 569 14.50 18.44 -16.63
C GLU A 569 14.95 17.01 -16.93
N LEU A 570 14.11 16.20 -17.56
CA LEU A 570 14.37 14.80 -17.89
C LEU A 570 14.83 14.60 -19.33
N TYR A 571 14.97 15.69 -20.11
CA TYR A 571 15.26 15.62 -21.54
C TYR A 571 16.46 14.75 -21.89
N ASP A 572 17.60 14.93 -21.21
CA ASP A 572 18.85 14.21 -21.53
C ASP A 572 18.71 12.71 -21.24
N LEU A 573 17.98 12.35 -20.16
CA LEU A 573 17.66 10.95 -19.85
C LEU A 573 16.75 10.31 -20.91
N VAL A 574 15.78 11.07 -21.44
CA VAL A 574 14.89 10.60 -22.51
C VAL A 574 15.67 10.35 -23.80
N ILE A 575 16.54 11.29 -24.19
CA ILE A 575 17.40 11.14 -25.37
C ILE A 575 18.30 9.90 -25.24
N GLU A 576 18.97 9.75 -24.09
CA GLU A 576 19.83 8.60 -23.82
C GLU A 576 19.03 7.28 -23.86
N ALA A 577 17.86 7.25 -23.25
CA ALA A 577 16.99 6.09 -23.25
C ALA A 577 16.55 5.68 -24.67
N LEU A 578 16.16 6.66 -25.49
CA LEU A 578 15.78 6.42 -26.89
C LEU A 578 16.94 5.89 -27.74
N HIS A 579 18.14 6.45 -27.58
CA HIS A 579 19.33 5.93 -28.27
C HIS A 579 19.66 4.49 -27.83
N LYS A 580 19.64 4.21 -26.52
CA LYS A 580 19.89 2.86 -25.99
C LYS A 580 18.82 1.83 -26.40
N ALA A 581 17.58 2.28 -26.56
CA ALA A 581 16.49 1.44 -27.06
C ALA A 581 16.50 1.26 -28.60
N GLY A 582 17.41 1.93 -29.32
CA GLY A 582 17.44 1.94 -30.79
C GLY A 582 16.28 2.68 -31.43
N ARG A 583 15.64 3.63 -30.71
CA ARG A 583 14.44 4.36 -31.12
C ARG A 583 14.72 5.84 -31.36
N SER A 584 15.83 6.15 -32.07
CA SER A 584 16.17 7.52 -32.49
C SER A 584 15.12 8.13 -33.43
N ASP A 585 14.28 7.31 -34.06
CA ASP A 585 13.12 7.72 -34.87
C ASP A 585 12.09 8.55 -34.06
N LEU A 586 12.08 8.41 -32.73
CA LEU A 586 11.20 9.15 -31.83
C LEU A 586 11.76 10.52 -31.40
N ILE A 587 12.95 10.89 -31.91
CA ILE A 587 13.59 12.19 -31.73
C ILE A 587 13.40 13.00 -32.99
N GLY A 588 12.55 14.01 -32.97
CA GLY A 588 12.27 14.79 -34.18
C GLY A 588 11.08 15.74 -34.02
N PHE A 589 10.61 16.27 -35.16
CA PHE A 589 9.50 17.23 -35.20
C PHE A 589 8.17 16.60 -35.63
N GLY A 590 8.18 15.34 -36.03
CA GLY A 590 6.99 14.62 -36.47
C GLY A 590 6.00 14.33 -35.33
N PRO A 591 4.71 14.10 -35.67
CA PRO A 591 3.67 13.86 -34.65
C PRO A 591 3.88 12.60 -33.82
N LYS A 592 4.65 11.64 -34.35
CA LYS A 592 5.01 10.40 -33.66
C LYS A 592 6.25 10.53 -32.77
N CYS A 593 6.99 11.66 -32.83
CA CYS A 593 8.17 11.86 -31.99
C CYS A 593 7.78 12.18 -30.54
N LEU A 594 8.59 11.70 -29.60
CA LEU A 594 8.42 11.99 -28.15
C LEU A 594 9.05 13.35 -27.80
N VAL A 595 10.25 13.62 -28.31
CA VAL A 595 11.02 14.83 -28.01
C VAL A 595 11.57 15.47 -29.28
N ARG A 596 11.71 16.80 -29.24
CA ARG A 596 12.38 17.54 -30.32
C ARG A 596 13.87 17.64 -30.06
N PRO A 597 14.74 17.55 -31.07
CA PRO A 597 16.16 17.79 -30.90
C PRO A 597 16.38 19.21 -30.38
N ARG A 598 17.22 19.37 -29.33
CA ARG A 598 17.68 20.72 -28.94
C ARG A 598 18.63 21.23 -30.02
N GLN A 599 18.42 22.45 -30.49
CA GLN A 599 19.43 23.12 -31.30
C GLN A 599 20.67 23.30 -30.41
N VAL A 600 21.75 22.62 -30.75
CA VAL A 600 23.06 22.98 -30.25
C VAL A 600 23.31 24.38 -30.78
N ARG A 601 23.27 25.41 -29.93
CA ARG A 601 23.83 26.71 -30.27
C ARG A 601 25.30 26.45 -30.55
N GLY A 602 25.63 26.34 -31.82
CA GLY A 602 26.99 26.17 -32.26
C GLY A 602 27.83 27.30 -31.66
N SER A 603 28.93 26.95 -31.04
CA SER A 603 30.01 27.86 -30.74
C SER A 603 30.59 28.32 -32.10
N GLY A 604 29.90 29.25 -32.72
CA GLY A 604 30.39 29.89 -33.93
C GLY A 604 31.53 30.83 -33.56
N ASN A 605 32.74 30.31 -33.70
CA ASN A 605 33.93 31.11 -33.87
C ASN A 605 33.87 31.76 -35.26
N ASP A 606 33.22 32.88 -35.39
CA ASP A 606 33.42 33.76 -36.51
C ASP A 606 34.20 34.99 -36.09
N LYS A 607 35.51 34.88 -36.22
CA LYS A 607 36.40 36.02 -36.35
C LYS A 607 36.03 36.77 -37.64
N LYS A 608 35.41 37.93 -37.53
CA LYS A 608 35.56 38.98 -38.54
C LYS A 608 36.08 40.24 -37.90
N ALA A 609 37.32 40.54 -38.26
CA ALA A 609 38.01 41.76 -38.04
C ALA A 609 37.25 42.93 -38.69
N GLY A 610 37.10 44.03 -37.97
CA GLY A 610 36.54 45.28 -38.45
C GLY A 610 36.87 46.41 -37.48
N ARG A 611 38.09 46.91 -37.63
CA ARG A 611 38.66 48.08 -36.98
C ARG A 611 37.80 49.32 -37.17
N LYS A 612 37.47 50.06 -36.10
CA LYS A 612 37.47 51.51 -36.06
C LYS A 612 37.54 51.99 -34.62
N GLU A 613 38.52 52.85 -34.42
CA GLU A 613 38.96 53.50 -33.17
C GLU A 613 38.10 54.75 -32.81
N PRO A 614 38.44 55.49 -31.77
CA PRO A 614 37.51 55.84 -30.67
C PRO A 614 37.22 57.37 -30.64
N LYS A 615 36.20 57.77 -29.90
CA LYS A 615 36.11 59.19 -29.46
C LYS A 615 35.93 59.26 -27.94
N LYS A 616 36.84 60.04 -27.37
CA LYS A 616 37.03 60.46 -26.01
C LYS A 616 35.91 61.37 -25.46
N GLY A 617 35.83 61.37 -24.17
CA GLY A 617 35.39 62.47 -23.32
C GLY A 617 34.36 62.00 -22.29
N SER A 618 34.40 62.20 -21.04
CA SER A 618 35.31 62.75 -20.01
C SER A 618 34.55 62.71 -18.71
N LYS A 619 35.26 62.31 -17.64
CA LYS A 619 35.18 62.76 -16.25
C LYS A 619 33.86 62.76 -15.47
N GLY A 620 33.84 62.09 -14.34
CA GLY A 620 33.94 62.64 -12.99
C GLY A 620 33.20 61.69 -12.01
N SER A 621 33.87 61.07 -11.19
CA SER A 621 34.30 61.19 -9.79
C SER A 621 33.25 60.82 -8.73
N ASN A 622 33.72 59.98 -7.81
CA ASN A 622 33.42 59.89 -6.38
C ASN A 622 32.00 59.51 -5.96
N GLY A 623 31.79 58.62 -5.09
CA GLY A 623 32.53 58.12 -3.94
C GLY A 623 31.54 57.65 -2.87
N GLN A 624 31.98 56.75 -2.12
CA GLN A 624 31.56 56.43 -0.73
C GLN A 624 30.33 55.57 -0.45
N LYS A 625 30.68 54.43 0.14
CA LYS A 625 30.06 53.66 1.22
C LYS A 625 28.92 54.34 1.99
N ARG A 626 27.87 53.59 2.28
CA ARG A 626 27.45 53.31 3.69
C ARG A 626 26.35 52.27 3.77
N GLN A 627 26.47 51.52 4.82
CA GLN A 627 25.60 50.53 5.42
C GLN A 627 24.23 51.11 5.83
N ASN A 628 23.28 50.24 5.90
CA ASN A 628 22.36 49.91 7.01
C ASN A 628 20.85 49.94 6.71
N ASN A 629 20.31 48.83 7.05
CA ASN A 629 19.08 48.57 7.86
C ASN A 629 17.69 48.99 7.39
N SER A 630 16.90 47.99 7.50
CA SER A 630 15.58 47.90 8.12
C SER A 630 14.34 48.18 7.26
N GLU A 631 13.53 47.11 7.27
CA GLU A 631 12.07 47.11 7.45
C GLU A 631 11.17 47.97 6.54
N HIS A 632 10.29 47.37 5.83
CA HIS A 632 8.84 47.30 5.99
C HIS A 632 8.07 47.01 4.68
N ARG A 633 7.16 46.02 4.82
CA ARG A 633 5.82 45.91 4.26
C ARG A 633 5.54 46.45 2.84
N GLY A 634 5.06 45.49 2.00
CA GLY A 634 4.33 45.82 0.80
C GLY A 634 3.76 44.56 0.14
N ARG A 635 2.54 44.23 0.51
CA ARG A 635 1.66 43.19 -0.06
C ARG A 635 1.34 43.54 -1.53
N VAL A 636 1.68 42.69 -2.47
CA VAL A 636 1.07 42.71 -3.81
C VAL A 636 0.64 41.29 -4.15
N GLU A 637 -0.66 41.08 -4.21
CA GLU A 637 -1.31 39.88 -4.70
C GLU A 637 -1.11 39.76 -6.21
N GLY A 638 -0.29 38.80 -6.63
CA GLY A 638 -0.20 38.32 -7.98
C GLY A 638 -1.11 37.12 -8.17
N LYS A 639 -2.31 37.29 -8.73
CA LYS A 639 -3.18 36.22 -9.16
C LYS A 639 -2.54 35.42 -10.30
N ASN A 640 -1.84 34.35 -9.98
CA ASN A 640 -1.53 33.30 -10.96
C ASN A 640 -2.76 32.40 -11.12
N LYS A 641 -3.51 32.62 -12.19
CA LYS A 641 -4.54 31.70 -12.69
C LYS A 641 -3.85 30.40 -13.11
N LYS A 642 -3.89 29.38 -12.24
CA LYS A 642 -3.63 28.00 -12.63
C LYS A 642 -4.65 27.62 -13.70
N LYS A 643 -4.22 27.45 -14.95
CA LYS A 643 -5.03 26.84 -16.01
C LYS A 643 -5.33 25.39 -15.56
N SER A 644 -6.59 25.13 -15.26
CA SER A 644 -7.05 23.79 -14.93
C SER A 644 -6.92 22.87 -16.14
N ILE A 645 -6.64 21.61 -15.86
CA ILE A 645 -6.44 20.50 -16.81
C ILE A 645 -7.66 20.22 -17.74
N ARG A 646 -8.68 21.05 -17.69
CA ARG A 646 -9.99 20.87 -18.37
C ARG A 646 -9.98 20.92 -19.90
N ASN A 647 -8.92 21.33 -20.56
CA ASN A 647 -9.00 21.72 -22.00
C ASN A 647 -8.25 20.85 -22.99
N VAL A 648 -7.85 19.61 -22.67
CA VAL A 648 -7.02 18.82 -23.60
C VAL A 648 -7.82 17.84 -24.48
N HIS A 649 -9.01 17.42 -24.07
CA HIS A 649 -9.79 16.42 -24.80
C HIS A 649 -10.88 16.94 -25.75
N SER A 650 -11.23 18.22 -25.71
CA SER A 650 -12.36 18.74 -26.51
C SER A 650 -12.03 19.07 -27.99
N LYS A 651 -10.78 18.93 -28.44
CA LYS A 651 -10.36 19.34 -29.81
C LYS A 651 -10.09 18.20 -30.79
N LYS A 652 -10.26 16.93 -30.44
CA LYS A 652 -9.95 15.82 -31.37
C LYS A 652 -11.13 15.10 -32.00
N ASN A 653 -12.38 15.47 -31.73
CA ASN A 653 -13.56 14.83 -32.33
C ASN A 653 -14.32 15.77 -33.31
N ARG A 654 -13.61 16.58 -34.11
CA ARG A 654 -14.17 17.21 -35.29
C ARG A 654 -13.20 17.03 -36.46
N LYS A 655 -13.27 15.85 -37.07
CA LYS A 655 -13.11 15.59 -38.52
C LYS A 655 -13.50 14.15 -38.80
#